data_02c28e1385d284b059669033f50d0a63
#
_entry.id   02c28e1385d284b059669033f50d0a63
#
_cell.length_a   1.000
_cell.length_b   1.000
_cell.length_c   1.000
_cell.angle_alpha   90.00
_cell.angle_beta   90.00
_cell.angle_gamma   90.00
#
_symmetry.space_group_name_H-M   'P 1'
#
loop_
_entity.id
_entity.type
_entity.pdbx_description
1 polymer ?
#
loop_
_entity_poly.entity_id
_entity_poly.type
_entity_poly.pdbx_seq_one_letter_code
_entity_poly.pdbx_strand_id
1 'polypeptide(L)'
;MEYYVADFETTVYEGQKDTQVWAAAIVPLKAPDEAESVTIYHTINEFMYCLAELCARHSAIVYFHNLKFDGSFIMNYLKNSQYWKQDSQATYTDEGEYAGEEFLKSGAFKMKNGYYRYSISDKGAWYSITLKIHNHTVEIRDSAKLLPFTVRDLGKGFNLKHRKLEMEYTGFRYPGCDITDEEKRYIANDVLVVKEALNFMFSQGHDGLTIGACCLAEYKKQYTKKAWNAKFPNIYDLTIEDINMGDFVRKTYKGGWCYVVPEKAGIIYRKNGTTCDVNSLYASQMHSESGNRYPVGLPTYFKGNIPTEALQDDKYYFVHVRTRFYIKEGMLPTIIIKNNIWYPGREWLRTSYAINMKLPRAERLKEENRVKYVIENGQIKPAIPDLYLTMTDWELMQKHYDLEDTEIIDGCYFDAEIGLFDDYINKYAEIKQHSKGPMRQLSKLFLTNLYGKFATSTDSSYKAAFLNEAGELRTYVVHGYDKTPGYIPIGSAITSYARKFTITAAQANYYGPDKPGFIYADTDSIHCDLEAHEIKGCPEHPTKLNHWKYEASWNFAKFVRPKTYVEHVYAENEELVDKPYYNLKCAGMSEHVKDLFLYSIEQNIPQEIYVTLDADEQKFVNEQRTFDDFKVGLSIPGMLKAKQIKGGTLLCKGWYQMRNIIEA
;
A
#
# COMPACT_ATOMS: atom_id res chain seq x y z
N MET A 1 2.27 -7.37 30.65
CA MET A 1 2.14 -6.39 29.56
C MET A 1 0.72 -5.83 29.59
N GLU A 2 0.58 -4.52 29.70
CA GLU A 2 -0.73 -3.85 29.64
C GLU A 2 -0.87 -3.07 28.34
N TYR A 3 -2.11 -2.86 27.92
CA TYR A 3 -2.42 -2.26 26.64
C TYR A 3 -3.32 -1.04 26.83
N TYR A 4 -3.05 0.01 26.07
CA TYR A 4 -3.77 1.28 26.10
C TYR A 4 -4.05 1.76 24.67
N VAL A 5 -5.04 2.63 24.54
CA VAL A 5 -5.29 3.42 23.31
C VAL A 5 -5.21 4.88 23.68
N ALA A 6 -4.59 5.69 22.83
CA ALA A 6 -4.43 7.12 23.02
C ALA A 6 -4.65 7.88 21.70
N ASP A 7 -4.98 9.16 21.83
CA ASP A 7 -5.16 10.09 20.73
C ASP A 7 -4.88 11.53 21.19
N PHE A 8 -4.49 12.41 20.26
CA PHE A 8 -4.18 13.80 20.53
C PHE A 8 -5.11 14.75 19.77
N GLU A 9 -5.52 15.81 20.46
CA GLU A 9 -6.09 17.01 19.85
C GLU A 9 -5.06 18.13 19.84
N THR A 10 -4.92 18.80 18.68
CA THR A 10 -3.84 19.73 18.43
C THR A 10 -4.33 21.10 18.03
N THR A 11 -3.53 22.14 18.27
CA THR A 11 -3.90 23.52 17.95
C THR A 11 -3.99 23.72 16.44
N VAL A 12 -5.09 24.34 15.99
CA VAL A 12 -5.30 24.72 14.58
C VAL A 12 -5.87 26.14 14.55
N TYR A 13 -5.08 27.10 14.05
CA TYR A 13 -5.51 28.48 13.82
C TYR A 13 -4.75 29.12 12.65
N GLU A 14 -5.32 30.14 12.06
CA GLU A 14 -4.73 30.80 10.91
C GLU A 14 -3.38 31.45 11.23
N GLY A 15 -2.39 31.21 10.38
CA GLY A 15 -1.05 31.82 10.50
C GLY A 15 -0.15 31.25 11.60
N GLN A 16 -0.55 30.14 12.26
CA GLN A 16 0.30 29.56 13.30
C GLN A 16 1.66 29.11 12.77
N LYS A 17 2.70 29.35 13.56
CA LYS A 17 4.10 28.97 13.26
C LYS A 17 4.55 27.74 14.07
N ASP A 18 3.85 27.41 15.12
CA ASP A 18 4.04 26.25 15.96
C ASP A 18 2.71 25.52 16.18
N THR A 19 2.78 24.29 16.63
CA THR A 19 1.60 23.50 16.97
C THR A 19 1.84 22.77 18.28
N GLN A 20 0.78 22.57 19.04
CA GLN A 20 0.83 21.99 20.38
C GLN A 20 -0.36 21.04 20.59
N VAL A 21 -0.16 20.05 21.47
CA VAL A 21 -1.24 19.19 21.97
C VAL A 21 -1.96 19.94 23.08
N TRP A 22 -3.27 20.14 22.93
CA TRP A 22 -4.11 20.78 23.96
C TRP A 22 -5.03 19.79 24.67
N ALA A 23 -5.22 18.57 24.10
CA ALA A 23 -5.86 17.46 24.80
C ALA A 23 -5.19 16.15 24.37
N ALA A 24 -4.96 15.27 25.34
CA ALA A 24 -4.39 13.95 25.12
C ALA A 24 -5.21 12.91 25.88
N ALA A 25 -5.92 12.07 25.16
CA ALA A 25 -6.74 11.00 25.71
C ALA A 25 -5.97 9.70 25.83
N ILE A 26 -6.20 8.95 26.90
CA ILE A 26 -5.70 7.59 27.05
C ILE A 26 -6.71 6.71 27.79
N VAL A 27 -6.86 5.46 27.36
CA VAL A 27 -7.76 4.49 27.98
C VAL A 27 -7.11 3.12 28.05
N PRO A 28 -7.19 2.40 29.18
CA PRO A 28 -6.74 1.01 29.27
C PRO A 28 -7.63 0.11 28.38
N LEU A 29 -7.02 -0.83 27.68
CA LEU A 29 -7.76 -1.73 26.77
C LEU A 29 -8.78 -2.61 27.52
N LYS A 30 -8.50 -2.93 28.79
CA LYS A 30 -9.36 -3.75 29.66
C LYS A 30 -10.46 -2.95 30.40
N ALA A 31 -10.41 -1.61 30.35
CA ALA A 31 -11.43 -0.78 30.99
C ALA A 31 -12.79 -0.91 30.29
N PRO A 32 -13.91 -0.56 30.93
CA PRO A 32 -15.22 -0.50 30.28
C PRO A 32 -15.19 0.41 29.03
N ASP A 33 -16.08 0.11 28.07
CA ASP A 33 -16.22 0.90 26.83
C ASP A 33 -17.15 2.12 27.09
N GLU A 34 -16.68 3.01 27.97
CA GLU A 34 -17.42 4.17 28.44
C GLU A 34 -16.50 5.39 28.55
N ALA A 35 -17.05 6.59 28.33
CA ALA A 35 -16.29 7.83 28.31
C ALA A 35 -15.55 8.09 29.65
N GLU A 36 -16.13 7.68 30.76
CA GLU A 36 -15.59 7.82 32.11
C GLU A 36 -14.31 6.99 32.34
N SER A 37 -14.09 5.98 31.50
CA SER A 37 -12.86 5.18 31.52
C SER A 37 -11.67 5.88 30.87
N VAL A 38 -11.91 6.96 30.11
CA VAL A 38 -10.89 7.70 29.36
C VAL A 38 -10.35 8.82 30.24
N THR A 39 -9.02 8.85 30.41
CA THR A 39 -8.34 9.98 31.04
C THR A 39 -7.93 10.98 29.96
N ILE A 40 -8.17 12.26 30.17
CA ILE A 40 -7.79 13.34 29.25
C ILE A 40 -6.84 14.28 29.98
N TYR A 41 -5.65 14.46 29.42
CA TYR A 41 -4.64 15.41 29.85
C TYR A 41 -4.70 16.66 29.00
N HIS A 42 -4.32 17.80 29.54
CA HIS A 42 -4.41 19.10 28.87
C HIS A 42 -3.12 19.51 28.14
N THR A 43 -2.05 18.76 28.31
CA THR A 43 -0.75 19.04 27.70
C THR A 43 -0.01 17.75 27.33
N ILE A 44 0.90 17.85 26.35
CA ILE A 44 1.80 16.73 26.04
C ILE A 44 2.72 16.39 27.21
N ASN A 45 3.10 17.37 28.03
CA ASN A 45 3.94 17.14 29.19
C ASN A 45 3.26 16.24 30.22
N GLU A 46 1.98 16.49 30.55
CA GLU A 46 1.19 15.64 31.44
C GLU A 46 1.04 14.22 30.88
N PHE A 47 0.76 14.11 29.59
CA PHE A 47 0.66 12.81 28.92
C PHE A 47 1.97 12.02 28.99
N MET A 48 3.10 12.65 28.64
CA MET A 48 4.41 12.01 28.69
C MET A 48 4.84 11.66 30.12
N TYR A 49 4.44 12.45 31.10
CA TYR A 49 4.62 12.12 32.50
C TYR A 49 3.80 10.87 32.88
N CYS A 50 2.54 10.79 32.47
CA CYS A 50 1.73 9.58 32.65
C CYS A 50 2.41 8.34 32.04
N LEU A 51 2.94 8.43 30.83
CA LEU A 51 3.67 7.32 30.22
C LEU A 51 4.92 6.94 31.02
N ALA A 52 5.63 7.91 31.57
CA ALA A 52 6.79 7.66 32.45
C ALA A 52 6.39 6.95 33.75
N GLU A 53 5.28 7.35 34.36
CA GLU A 53 4.73 6.68 35.54
C GLU A 53 4.27 5.24 35.25
N LEU A 54 3.58 5.02 34.12
CA LEU A 54 3.23 3.68 33.69
C LEU A 54 4.47 2.81 33.48
N CYS A 55 5.48 3.35 32.81
CA CYS A 55 6.75 2.68 32.57
C CYS A 55 7.51 2.36 33.86
N ALA A 56 7.42 3.21 34.88
CA ALA A 56 8.04 2.96 36.15
C ALA A 56 7.45 1.75 36.92
N ARG A 57 6.18 1.42 36.62
CA ARG A 57 5.44 0.34 37.30
C ARG A 57 5.47 -0.97 36.56
N HIS A 58 5.27 -0.92 35.21
CA HIS A 58 5.20 -2.11 34.36
C HIS A 58 5.46 -1.75 32.92
N SER A 59 5.73 -2.76 32.09
CA SER A 59 5.81 -2.58 30.64
C SER A 59 4.41 -2.50 30.02
N ALA A 60 4.23 -1.59 29.06
CA ALA A 60 2.96 -1.35 28.39
C ALA A 60 3.12 -1.14 26.88
N ILE A 61 2.01 -1.32 26.15
CA ILE A 61 1.87 -0.95 24.75
C ILE A 61 0.74 0.07 24.65
N VAL A 62 1.03 1.20 24.01
CA VAL A 62 0.05 2.29 23.79
C VAL A 62 -0.19 2.43 22.29
N TYR A 63 -1.42 2.25 21.86
CA TYR A 63 -1.79 2.37 20.46
C TYR A 63 -2.33 3.75 20.14
N PHE A 64 -1.78 4.37 19.10
CA PHE A 64 -2.36 5.50 18.39
C PHE A 64 -2.86 5.05 17.02
N HIS A 65 -3.91 5.67 16.50
CA HIS A 65 -4.40 5.36 15.16
C HIS A 65 -3.86 6.36 14.14
N ASN A 66 -2.97 5.93 13.25
CA ASN A 66 -2.16 6.77 12.36
C ASN A 66 -1.06 7.55 13.12
N LEU A 67 -0.21 6.80 13.81
CA LEU A 67 0.91 7.32 14.64
C LEU A 67 1.79 8.36 13.92
N LYS A 68 1.81 8.39 12.59
CA LYS A 68 2.58 9.39 11.84
C LYS A 68 2.23 10.83 12.22
N PHE A 69 0.96 11.10 12.54
CA PHE A 69 0.50 12.42 12.99
C PHE A 69 0.91 12.65 14.46
N ASP A 70 0.37 11.87 15.37
CA ASP A 70 0.57 12.03 16.82
C ASP A 70 2.02 11.80 17.25
N GLY A 71 2.66 10.82 16.62
CA GLY A 71 4.06 10.50 16.86
C GLY A 71 5.01 11.66 16.56
N SER A 72 4.64 12.57 15.66
CA SER A 72 5.43 13.78 15.37
C SER A 72 5.54 14.71 16.58
N PHE A 73 4.48 14.83 17.37
CA PHE A 73 4.45 15.61 18.63
C PHE A 73 5.29 14.92 19.70
N ILE A 74 5.16 13.60 19.84
CA ILE A 74 5.96 12.81 20.77
C ILE A 74 7.45 12.91 20.42
N MET A 75 7.82 12.79 19.14
CA MET A 75 9.21 12.92 18.70
C MET A 75 9.75 14.33 18.93
N ASN A 76 8.96 15.37 18.67
CA ASN A 76 9.36 16.74 19.02
C ASN A 76 9.61 16.89 20.53
N TYR A 77 8.73 16.35 21.38
CA TYR A 77 8.93 16.34 22.82
C TYR A 77 10.23 15.63 23.22
N LEU A 78 10.45 14.42 22.72
CA LEU A 78 11.63 13.62 23.04
C LEU A 78 12.94 14.27 22.58
N LYS A 79 12.97 14.85 21.38
CA LYS A 79 14.14 15.52 20.82
C LYS A 79 14.50 16.83 21.54
N ASN A 80 13.53 17.50 22.14
CA ASN A 80 13.73 18.72 22.94
C ASN A 80 13.96 18.42 24.43
N SER A 81 13.76 17.18 24.86
CA SER A 81 13.84 16.79 26.28
C SER A 81 15.29 16.72 26.76
N GLN A 82 15.54 17.21 27.97
CA GLN A 82 16.82 17.01 28.67
C GLN A 82 16.94 15.63 29.34
N TYR A 83 15.80 14.95 29.52
CA TYR A 83 15.71 13.67 30.26
C TYR A 83 15.78 12.45 29.34
N TRP A 84 15.37 12.59 28.09
CA TRP A 84 15.31 11.50 27.13
C TRP A 84 16.46 11.56 26.14
N LYS A 85 17.14 10.43 25.95
CA LYS A 85 18.24 10.29 24.98
C LYS A 85 17.86 9.28 23.92
N GLN A 86 18.19 9.58 22.67
CA GLN A 86 18.00 8.62 21.59
C GLN A 86 18.98 7.46 21.74
N ASP A 87 18.46 6.23 21.63
CA ASP A 87 19.25 5.01 21.67
C ASP A 87 19.75 4.68 20.26
N SER A 88 20.70 5.47 19.80
CA SER A 88 21.38 5.32 18.52
C SER A 88 22.88 5.59 18.70
N GLN A 89 23.67 5.00 17.86
CA GLN A 89 25.10 5.25 17.79
C GLN A 89 25.38 6.03 16.51
N ALA A 90 25.97 7.21 16.63
CA ALA A 90 26.49 7.96 15.48
C ALA A 90 27.60 7.15 14.82
N THR A 91 27.48 6.92 13.51
CA THR A 91 28.54 6.33 12.72
C THR A 91 29.29 7.43 11.97
N TYR A 92 30.61 7.24 11.84
CA TYR A 92 31.50 8.15 11.14
C TYR A 92 32.25 7.41 10.04
N THR A 93 32.59 8.09 8.94
CA THR A 93 33.50 7.56 7.93
C THR A 93 34.91 7.41 8.50
N ASP A 94 35.77 6.70 7.79
CA ASP A 94 37.18 6.55 8.16
C ASP A 94 37.91 7.91 8.18
N GLU A 95 37.40 8.91 7.45
CA GLU A 95 37.88 10.30 7.46
C GLU A 95 37.30 11.14 8.61
N GLY A 96 36.43 10.56 9.44
CA GLY A 96 35.83 11.21 10.62
C GLY A 96 34.61 12.07 10.30
N GLU A 97 34.06 12.00 9.09
CA GLU A 97 32.81 12.64 8.74
C GLU A 97 31.60 11.85 9.26
N TYR A 98 30.55 12.57 9.66
CA TYR A 98 29.29 11.96 10.14
C TYR A 98 28.64 11.13 9.00
N ALA A 99 28.60 9.81 9.17
CA ALA A 99 28.07 8.87 8.21
C ALA A 99 26.60 8.49 8.47
N GLY A 100 26.03 8.89 9.61
CA GLY A 100 24.66 8.60 9.99
C GLY A 100 24.51 8.04 11.40
N GLU A 101 23.30 7.67 11.78
CA GLU A 101 23.02 7.00 13.04
C GLU A 101 22.72 5.52 12.75
N GLU A 102 23.44 4.62 13.40
CA GLU A 102 23.11 3.21 13.44
C GLU A 102 22.13 2.97 14.58
N PHE A 103 20.90 2.53 14.26
CA PHE A 103 19.99 2.04 15.26
C PHE A 103 20.52 0.73 15.83
N LEU A 104 20.75 0.72 17.12
CA LEU A 104 21.09 -0.51 17.82
C LEU A 104 19.90 -1.49 17.69
N LYS A 105 20.12 -2.60 16.98
CA LYS A 105 19.10 -3.61 16.75
C LYS A 105 18.56 -4.14 18.06
N SER A 106 17.25 -4.36 18.10
CA SER A 106 16.62 -5.06 19.20
C SER A 106 17.23 -6.45 19.34
N GLY A 107 18.03 -6.69 20.34
CA GLY A 107 18.67 -7.97 20.64
C GLY A 107 20.16 -7.94 20.87
N ALA A 108 20.92 -7.07 20.21
CA ALA A 108 22.36 -6.96 20.41
C ALA A 108 22.71 -6.15 21.69
N PHE A 109 21.92 -5.09 22.00
CA PHE A 109 22.10 -4.27 23.19
C PHE A 109 20.77 -3.98 23.87
N LYS A 110 20.71 -4.18 25.20
CA LYS A 110 19.56 -3.77 26.01
C LYS A 110 19.50 -2.24 26.06
N MET A 111 18.39 -1.66 25.65
CA MET A 111 18.14 -0.23 25.77
C MET A 111 18.33 0.23 27.22
N LYS A 112 19.01 1.35 27.45
CA LYS A 112 19.26 1.91 28.78
C LYS A 112 18.02 2.67 29.29
N ASN A 113 17.90 2.80 30.61
CA ASN A 113 16.88 3.65 31.24
C ASN A 113 17.07 5.12 30.83
N GLY A 114 15.98 5.83 30.53
CA GLY A 114 16.02 7.21 30.05
C GLY A 114 16.29 7.33 28.56
N TYR A 115 16.29 6.21 27.82
CA TYR A 115 16.49 6.18 26.38
C TYR A 115 15.19 5.86 25.63
N TYR A 116 15.14 6.28 24.36
CA TYR A 116 14.04 5.96 23.45
C TYR A 116 14.57 5.47 22.11
N ARG A 117 13.75 4.67 21.42
CA ARG A 117 13.94 4.19 20.04
C ARG A 117 12.68 4.49 19.23
N TYR A 118 12.80 4.48 17.94
CA TYR A 118 11.64 4.57 17.04
C TYR A 118 11.88 3.77 15.75
N SER A 119 10.80 3.45 15.06
CA SER A 119 10.83 2.71 13.80
C SER A 119 9.97 3.43 12.75
N ILE A 120 10.62 4.03 11.77
CA ILE A 120 10.02 4.69 10.62
C ILE A 120 10.65 4.07 9.36
N SER A 121 9.86 3.48 8.45
CA SER A 121 10.42 2.92 7.23
C SER A 121 10.98 4.00 6.30
N ASP A 122 11.82 3.59 5.33
CA ASP A 122 12.33 4.44 4.24
C ASP A 122 11.21 5.19 3.48
N LYS A 123 10.04 4.55 3.36
CA LYS A 123 8.84 5.11 2.73
C LYS A 123 8.02 6.02 3.65
N GLY A 124 8.45 6.20 4.90
CA GLY A 124 7.81 7.07 5.87
C GLY A 124 6.60 6.47 6.58
N ALA A 125 6.49 5.14 6.64
CA ALA A 125 5.51 4.47 7.50
C ALA A 125 6.05 4.38 8.94
N TRP A 126 5.30 4.90 9.89
CA TRP A 126 5.62 4.86 11.31
C TRP A 126 5.09 3.56 11.91
N TYR A 127 5.91 2.86 12.68
CA TYR A 127 5.55 1.60 13.33
C TYR A 127 5.50 1.74 14.85
N SER A 128 6.55 2.30 15.46
CA SER A 128 6.63 2.41 16.91
C SER A 128 7.58 3.50 17.40
N ILE A 129 7.35 3.93 18.65
CA ILE A 129 8.28 4.69 19.49
C ILE A 129 8.35 3.94 20.81
N THR A 130 9.54 3.59 21.30
CA THR A 130 9.74 2.84 22.54
C THR A 130 10.52 3.66 23.55
N LEU A 131 10.02 3.77 24.76
CA LEU A 131 10.61 4.44 25.90
C LEU A 131 11.04 3.40 26.94
N LYS A 132 12.14 3.63 27.67
CA LYS A 132 12.55 2.74 28.76
C LYS A 132 12.84 3.50 30.05
N ILE A 133 12.20 3.07 31.14
CA ILE A 133 12.41 3.54 32.51
C ILE A 133 12.36 2.33 33.47
N HIS A 134 13.24 2.31 34.50
CA HIS A 134 13.26 1.27 35.53
C HIS A 134 13.19 -0.17 35.01
N ASN A 135 13.89 -0.45 33.90
CA ASN A 135 13.89 -1.74 33.19
C ASN A 135 12.54 -2.17 32.56
N HIS A 136 11.53 -1.33 32.60
CA HIS A 136 10.29 -1.51 31.84
C HIS A 136 10.32 -0.70 30.56
N THR A 137 9.45 -1.06 29.63
CA THR A 137 9.29 -0.36 28.35
C THR A 137 7.84 0.05 28.13
N VAL A 138 7.64 1.26 27.62
CA VAL A 138 6.38 1.65 26.97
C VAL A 138 6.65 1.72 25.48
N GLU A 139 5.96 0.87 24.72
CA GLU A 139 6.03 0.87 23.28
C GLU A 139 4.75 1.50 22.70
N ILE A 140 4.90 2.63 22.05
CA ILE A 140 3.83 3.34 21.35
C ILE A 140 3.77 2.76 19.94
N ARG A 141 2.61 2.22 19.52
CA ARG A 141 2.41 1.55 18.23
C ARG A 141 1.34 2.20 17.38
N ASP A 142 1.46 2.05 16.06
CA ASP A 142 0.43 2.44 15.13
C ASP A 142 -0.62 1.34 14.96
N SER A 143 -1.82 1.53 15.50
CA SER A 143 -2.93 0.58 15.33
C SER A 143 -3.42 0.46 13.89
N ALA A 144 -3.19 1.48 13.04
CA ALA A 144 -3.52 1.41 11.62
C ALA A 144 -2.69 0.38 10.85
N LYS A 145 -1.56 -0.11 11.41
CA LYS A 145 -0.79 -1.23 10.85
C LYS A 145 -1.45 -2.59 11.09
N LEU A 146 -2.25 -2.69 12.13
CA LEU A 146 -3.06 -3.87 12.44
C LEU A 146 -4.48 -3.76 11.88
N LEU A 147 -5.06 -2.57 11.92
CA LEU A 147 -6.40 -2.21 11.48
C LEU A 147 -6.32 -1.10 10.40
N PRO A 148 -6.06 -1.44 9.13
CA PRO A 148 -5.81 -0.46 8.06
C PRO A 148 -7.12 0.17 7.54
N PHE A 149 -7.87 0.79 8.44
CA PHE A 149 -9.13 1.48 8.17
C PHE A 149 -9.09 2.88 8.78
N THR A 150 -9.95 3.78 8.34
CA THR A 150 -10.19 5.04 9.07
C THR A 150 -10.99 4.74 10.35
N VAL A 151 -10.93 5.63 11.36
CA VAL A 151 -11.75 5.47 12.58
C VAL A 151 -13.25 5.40 12.25
N ARG A 152 -13.70 6.15 11.23
CA ARG A 152 -15.07 6.09 10.71
C ARG A 152 -15.43 4.70 10.19
N ASP A 153 -14.54 4.12 9.38
CA ASP A 153 -14.75 2.81 8.76
C ASP A 153 -14.66 1.67 9.79
N LEU A 154 -13.82 1.80 10.82
CA LEU A 154 -13.78 0.88 11.95
C LEU A 154 -15.15 0.80 12.62
N GLY A 155 -15.75 1.94 12.98
CA GLY A 155 -17.05 1.99 13.64
C GLY A 155 -18.15 1.29 12.83
N LYS A 156 -18.18 1.50 11.51
CA LYS A 156 -19.16 0.89 10.60
C LYS A 156 -18.86 -0.59 10.31
N GLY A 157 -17.64 -0.87 9.85
CA GLY A 157 -17.24 -2.20 9.36
C GLY A 157 -17.20 -3.25 10.46
N PHE A 158 -16.79 -2.87 11.66
CA PHE A 158 -16.76 -3.74 12.84
C PHE A 158 -18.06 -3.74 13.66
N ASN A 159 -19.04 -2.95 13.26
CA ASN A 159 -20.32 -2.79 13.97
C ASN A 159 -20.12 -2.53 15.46
N LEU A 160 -19.26 -1.57 15.79
CA LEU A 160 -18.89 -1.22 17.14
C LEU A 160 -19.99 -0.43 17.86
N LYS A 161 -19.97 -0.43 19.21
CA LYS A 161 -20.85 0.40 20.04
C LYS A 161 -20.62 1.89 19.75
N HIS A 162 -19.35 2.32 19.70
CA HIS A 162 -18.96 3.68 19.36
C HIS A 162 -18.69 3.86 17.86
N ARG A 163 -18.93 5.07 17.34
CA ARG A 163 -18.69 5.45 15.95
C ARG A 163 -18.08 6.82 15.90
N LYS A 164 -17.29 7.14 14.87
CA LYS A 164 -16.73 8.49 14.69
C LYS A 164 -17.84 9.53 14.74
N LEU A 165 -17.71 10.46 15.65
CA LEU A 165 -18.57 11.63 15.78
C LEU A 165 -18.01 12.77 14.91
N GLU A 166 -18.85 13.79 14.66
CA GLU A 166 -18.45 15.02 14.01
C GLU A 166 -18.64 16.16 15.02
N MET A 167 -17.61 16.98 15.19
CA MET A 167 -17.63 18.14 16.05
C MET A 167 -16.72 19.22 15.49
N GLU A 168 -17.19 20.45 15.55
CA GLU A 168 -16.35 21.63 15.37
C GLU A 168 -16.05 22.23 16.74
N TYR A 169 -14.77 22.37 17.07
CA TYR A 169 -14.38 23.04 18.31
C TYR A 169 -14.68 24.54 18.24
N THR A 170 -15.42 25.04 19.22
CA THR A 170 -15.71 26.46 19.32
C THR A 170 -14.62 27.20 20.10
N GLY A 171 -14.11 28.29 19.51
CA GLY A 171 -13.11 29.13 20.13
C GLY A 171 -11.66 28.65 19.97
N PHE A 172 -10.74 29.43 20.50
CA PHE A 172 -9.30 29.18 20.43
C PHE A 172 -8.90 28.10 21.43
N ARG A 173 -8.11 27.12 20.98
CA ARG A 173 -7.57 26.02 21.79
C ARG A 173 -6.09 26.18 22.00
N TYR A 174 -5.65 25.94 23.23
CA TYR A 174 -4.25 26.00 23.66
C TYR A 174 -4.00 25.03 24.82
N PRO A 175 -2.76 24.59 25.07
CA PRO A 175 -2.44 23.71 26.19
C PRO A 175 -2.89 24.30 27.54
N GLY A 176 -3.66 23.52 28.30
CA GLY A 176 -4.23 23.94 29.57
C GLY A 176 -5.56 24.69 29.48
N CYS A 177 -6.17 24.81 28.29
CA CYS A 177 -7.51 25.36 28.18
C CYS A 177 -8.57 24.43 28.78
N ASP A 178 -9.72 25.01 29.19
CA ASP A 178 -10.86 24.23 29.63
C ASP A 178 -11.42 23.36 28.51
N ILE A 179 -11.80 22.14 28.84
CA ILE A 179 -12.43 21.18 27.93
C ILE A 179 -13.86 20.94 28.43
N THR A 180 -14.85 21.24 27.59
CA THR A 180 -16.26 21.03 27.94
C THR A 180 -16.60 19.54 28.03
N ASP A 181 -17.69 19.18 28.68
CA ASP A 181 -18.12 17.78 28.79
C ASP A 181 -18.53 17.18 27.46
N GLU A 182 -19.00 18.01 26.53
CA GLU A 182 -19.29 17.59 25.16
C GLU A 182 -18.01 17.26 24.38
N GLU A 183 -17.00 18.12 24.48
CA GLU A 183 -15.66 17.88 23.90
C GLU A 183 -14.99 16.65 24.50
N LYS A 184 -15.07 16.45 25.83
CA LYS A 184 -14.56 15.25 26.49
C LYS A 184 -15.20 13.98 25.94
N ARG A 185 -16.53 14.00 25.72
CA ARG A 185 -17.24 12.86 25.12
C ARG A 185 -16.80 12.60 23.69
N TYR A 186 -16.62 13.66 22.89
CA TYR A 186 -16.11 13.55 21.55
C TYR A 186 -14.70 12.95 21.51
N ILE A 187 -13.78 13.52 22.29
CA ILE A 187 -12.37 13.06 22.39
C ILE A 187 -12.30 11.60 22.89
N ALA A 188 -13.09 11.27 23.93
CA ALA A 188 -13.14 9.91 24.45
C ALA A 188 -13.69 8.92 23.42
N ASN A 189 -14.63 9.32 22.61
CA ASN A 189 -15.25 8.46 21.61
C ASN A 189 -14.25 7.96 20.56
N ASP A 190 -13.30 8.78 20.11
CA ASP A 190 -12.32 8.39 19.11
C ASP A 190 -11.38 7.28 19.61
N VAL A 191 -10.90 7.35 20.85
CA VAL A 191 -10.09 6.28 21.43
C VAL A 191 -10.92 5.02 21.73
N LEU A 192 -12.23 5.17 22.08
CA LEU A 192 -13.11 4.02 22.33
C LEU A 192 -13.39 3.20 21.06
N VAL A 193 -13.58 3.84 19.91
CA VAL A 193 -13.74 3.14 18.62
C VAL A 193 -12.51 2.26 18.35
N VAL A 194 -11.30 2.80 18.48
CA VAL A 194 -10.06 2.05 18.25
C VAL A 194 -9.87 0.95 19.29
N LYS A 195 -10.20 1.24 20.57
CA LYS A 195 -10.16 0.27 21.67
C LYS A 195 -11.04 -0.96 21.41
N GLU A 196 -12.31 -0.74 21.03
CA GLU A 196 -13.24 -1.83 20.74
C GLU A 196 -12.74 -2.71 19.56
N ALA A 197 -12.23 -2.09 18.49
CA ALA A 197 -11.68 -2.80 17.35
C ALA A 197 -10.43 -3.63 17.73
N LEU A 198 -9.52 -3.08 18.54
CA LEU A 198 -8.35 -3.80 19.03
C LEU A 198 -8.72 -4.95 19.97
N ASN A 199 -9.70 -4.75 20.87
CA ASN A 199 -10.21 -5.80 21.75
C ASN A 199 -10.75 -6.99 20.94
N PHE A 200 -11.46 -6.70 19.85
CA PHE A 200 -11.90 -7.75 18.92
C PHE A 200 -10.70 -8.50 18.34
N MET A 201 -9.70 -7.81 17.78
CA MET A 201 -8.51 -8.44 17.19
C MET A 201 -7.77 -9.33 18.20
N PHE A 202 -7.59 -8.83 19.43
CA PHE A 202 -6.90 -9.56 20.50
C PHE A 202 -7.69 -10.76 20.99
N SER A 203 -9.03 -10.68 21.04
CA SER A 203 -9.89 -11.81 21.38
C SER A 203 -9.76 -12.95 20.35
N GLN A 204 -9.38 -12.64 19.12
CA GLN A 204 -9.09 -13.62 18.07
C GLN A 204 -7.62 -14.10 18.07
N GLY A 205 -6.80 -13.64 19.02
CA GLY A 205 -5.38 -13.99 19.14
C GLY A 205 -4.46 -13.23 18.14
N HIS A 206 -4.88 -12.08 17.64
CA HIS A 206 -4.15 -11.27 16.67
C HIS A 206 -3.66 -9.95 17.28
N ASP A 207 -2.52 -10.01 17.95
CA ASP A 207 -1.86 -8.89 18.65
C ASP A 207 -0.51 -8.48 18.03
N GLY A 208 -0.23 -8.94 16.82
CA GLY A 208 1.00 -8.61 16.09
C GLY A 208 1.13 -7.12 15.75
N LEU A 209 2.35 -6.69 15.43
CA LEU A 209 2.63 -5.30 15.06
C LEU A 209 1.89 -4.87 13.77
N THR A 210 1.68 -5.80 12.86
CA THR A 210 1.00 -5.56 11.56
C THR A 210 0.05 -6.69 11.23
N ILE A 211 -1.01 -6.39 10.47
CA ILE A 211 -1.95 -7.42 10.01
C ILE A 211 -1.25 -8.52 9.22
N GLY A 212 -0.28 -8.18 8.35
CA GLY A 212 0.49 -9.18 7.62
C GLY A 212 1.29 -10.11 8.54
N ALA A 213 1.81 -9.61 9.67
CA ALA A 213 2.48 -10.46 10.66
C ALA A 213 1.51 -11.44 11.32
N CYS A 214 0.28 -11.01 11.62
CA CYS A 214 -0.77 -11.88 12.13
C CYS A 214 -1.15 -12.96 11.11
N CYS A 215 -1.30 -12.60 9.83
CA CYS A 215 -1.58 -13.56 8.75
C CYS A 215 -0.50 -14.64 8.64
N LEU A 216 0.77 -14.22 8.65
CA LEU A 216 1.89 -15.16 8.56
C LEU A 216 1.99 -16.05 9.81
N ALA A 217 1.78 -15.49 11.01
CA ALA A 217 1.76 -16.26 12.24
C ALA A 217 0.65 -17.33 12.23
N GLU A 218 -0.53 -16.95 11.75
CA GLU A 218 -1.66 -17.88 11.60
C GLU A 218 -1.35 -18.99 10.58
N TYR A 219 -0.81 -18.63 9.42
CA TYR A 219 -0.43 -19.60 8.39
C TYR A 219 0.65 -20.57 8.90
N LYS A 220 1.61 -20.10 9.69
CA LYS A 220 2.68 -20.92 10.25
C LYS A 220 2.20 -21.98 11.25
N LYS A 221 1.03 -21.81 11.87
CA LYS A 221 0.52 -22.76 12.87
C LYS A 221 0.36 -24.19 12.35
N GLN A 222 0.18 -24.38 11.05
CA GLN A 222 0.07 -25.69 10.41
C GLN A 222 1.42 -26.41 10.24
N TYR A 223 2.55 -25.74 10.48
CA TYR A 223 3.89 -26.29 10.29
C TYR A 223 4.66 -26.38 11.60
N THR A 224 5.44 -27.45 11.78
CA THR A 224 6.54 -27.45 12.74
C THR A 224 7.64 -26.51 12.23
N LYS A 225 8.49 -25.98 13.13
CA LYS A 225 9.63 -25.14 12.74
C LYS A 225 10.56 -25.84 11.71
N LYS A 226 10.76 -27.16 11.87
CA LYS A 226 11.59 -27.96 10.95
C LYS A 226 10.95 -28.06 9.56
N ALA A 227 9.65 -28.36 9.51
CA ALA A 227 8.89 -28.46 8.25
C ALA A 227 8.83 -27.09 7.53
N TRP A 228 8.61 -25.99 8.30
CA TRP A 228 8.62 -24.64 7.76
C TRP A 228 9.97 -24.31 7.10
N ASN A 229 11.08 -24.51 7.82
CA ASN A 229 12.42 -24.19 7.31
C ASN A 229 12.84 -25.06 6.12
N ALA A 230 12.37 -26.31 6.06
CA ALA A 230 12.62 -27.17 4.90
C ALA A 230 11.82 -26.73 3.66
N LYS A 231 10.57 -26.31 3.86
CA LYS A 231 9.68 -25.88 2.76
C LYS A 231 9.95 -24.45 2.29
N PHE A 232 10.28 -23.55 3.21
CA PHE A 232 10.51 -22.12 2.94
C PHE A 232 11.85 -21.65 3.53
N PRO A 233 12.99 -22.19 3.04
CA PRO A 233 14.31 -21.81 3.54
C PRO A 233 14.67 -20.37 3.18
N ASN A 234 15.63 -19.80 3.89
CA ASN A 234 16.18 -18.49 3.52
C ASN A 234 17.17 -18.65 2.35
N ILE A 235 16.70 -18.42 1.13
CA ILE A 235 17.54 -18.55 -0.08
C ILE A 235 18.50 -17.36 -0.28
N TYR A 236 18.41 -16.30 0.52
CA TYR A 236 19.43 -15.23 0.55
C TYR A 236 20.72 -15.66 1.25
N ASP A 237 20.70 -16.76 2.00
CA ASP A 237 21.91 -17.38 2.56
C ASP A 237 22.62 -18.31 1.57
N LEU A 238 22.06 -18.49 0.37
CA LEU A 238 22.56 -19.40 -0.66
C LEU A 238 23.16 -18.62 -1.81
N THR A 239 24.46 -18.85 -2.05
CA THR A 239 25.20 -18.34 -3.21
C THR A 239 25.70 -19.52 -4.06
N ILE A 240 25.40 -19.52 -5.35
CA ILE A 240 25.82 -20.50 -6.31
C ILE A 240 26.55 -19.76 -7.44
N GLU A 241 27.80 -20.14 -7.75
CA GLU A 241 28.61 -19.49 -8.78
C GLU A 241 28.64 -17.95 -8.68
N ASP A 242 28.84 -17.44 -7.45
CA ASP A 242 28.90 -16.03 -7.12
C ASP A 242 27.53 -15.27 -7.27
N ILE A 243 26.44 -16.00 -7.53
CA ILE A 243 25.09 -15.45 -7.65
C ILE A 243 24.30 -15.76 -6.36
N ASN A 244 23.86 -14.71 -5.67
CA ASN A 244 22.93 -14.86 -4.54
C ASN A 244 21.55 -15.25 -5.07
N MET A 245 21.03 -16.41 -4.65
CA MET A 245 19.77 -16.95 -5.16
C MET A 245 18.56 -16.12 -4.73
N GLY A 246 18.58 -15.54 -3.54
CA GLY A 246 17.52 -14.64 -3.09
C GLY A 246 17.42 -13.37 -3.94
N ASP A 247 18.55 -12.73 -4.20
CA ASP A 247 18.63 -11.54 -5.06
C ASP A 247 18.26 -11.85 -6.51
N PHE A 248 18.68 -13.02 -7.01
CA PHE A 248 18.33 -13.50 -8.35
C PHE A 248 16.80 -13.59 -8.51
N VAL A 249 16.15 -14.33 -7.63
CA VAL A 249 14.69 -14.49 -7.68
C VAL A 249 13.97 -13.16 -7.39
N ARG A 250 14.50 -12.33 -6.51
CA ARG A 250 13.92 -10.99 -6.21
C ARG A 250 13.78 -10.11 -7.45
N LYS A 251 14.70 -10.18 -8.39
CA LYS A 251 14.63 -9.43 -9.66
C LYS A 251 13.41 -9.80 -10.51
N THR A 252 12.85 -11.00 -10.32
CA THR A 252 11.63 -11.43 -11.02
C THR A 252 10.35 -10.85 -10.41
N TYR A 253 10.41 -10.33 -9.17
CA TYR A 253 9.23 -9.84 -8.47
C TYR A 253 8.67 -8.56 -9.09
N LYS A 254 7.42 -8.61 -9.52
CA LYS A 254 6.63 -7.49 -10.04
C LYS A 254 5.30 -7.44 -9.29
N GLY A 255 4.70 -6.26 -9.20
CA GLY A 255 3.37 -6.06 -8.63
C GLY A 255 2.23 -6.48 -9.57
N GLY A 256 1.02 -6.05 -9.25
CA GLY A 256 -0.17 -6.25 -10.07
C GLY A 256 -0.08 -5.52 -11.42
N TRP A 257 -0.89 -5.99 -12.37
CA TRP A 257 -1.01 -5.37 -13.68
C TRP A 257 -2.05 -4.26 -13.64
N CYS A 258 -1.58 -3.00 -13.78
CA CYS A 258 -2.44 -1.83 -13.91
C CYS A 258 -2.14 -1.18 -15.26
N TYR A 259 -3.13 -1.16 -16.14
CA TYR A 259 -2.91 -0.77 -17.53
C TYR A 259 -4.14 -0.07 -18.12
N VAL A 260 -3.91 1.01 -18.85
CA VAL A 260 -4.89 1.65 -19.73
C VAL A 260 -4.39 1.53 -21.17
N VAL A 261 -5.26 1.13 -22.07
CA VAL A 261 -4.93 1.12 -23.51
C VAL A 261 -4.62 2.57 -23.93
N PRO A 262 -3.40 2.91 -24.38
CA PRO A 262 -2.99 4.29 -24.61
C PRO A 262 -3.91 5.06 -25.57
N GLU A 263 -4.38 4.42 -26.62
CA GLU A 263 -5.26 5.00 -27.62
C GLU A 263 -6.68 5.26 -27.10
N LYS A 264 -7.05 4.61 -25.98
CA LYS A 264 -8.36 4.76 -25.30
C LYS A 264 -8.28 5.68 -24.09
N ALA A 265 -7.08 6.08 -23.68
CA ALA A 265 -6.88 6.95 -22.53
C ALA A 265 -7.43 8.37 -22.80
N GLY A 266 -8.15 8.93 -21.83
CA GLY A 266 -8.73 10.27 -21.93
C GLY A 266 -9.99 10.38 -22.80
N ILE A 267 -10.41 9.30 -23.45
CA ILE A 267 -11.67 9.27 -24.24
C ILE A 267 -12.86 9.27 -23.26
N ILE A 268 -13.89 10.05 -23.59
CA ILE A 268 -15.18 10.04 -22.90
C ILE A 268 -16.08 9.02 -23.58
N TYR A 269 -16.45 7.98 -22.84
CA TYR A 269 -17.42 6.97 -23.25
C TYR A 269 -18.81 7.38 -22.78
N ARG A 270 -19.77 7.53 -23.72
CA ARG A 270 -21.20 7.80 -23.46
C ARG A 270 -22.02 6.62 -23.98
N LYS A 271 -21.77 5.46 -23.43
CA LYS A 271 -22.40 4.19 -23.78
C LYS A 271 -22.28 3.22 -22.61
N ASN A 272 -23.02 2.14 -22.68
CA ASN A 272 -22.97 1.12 -21.65
C ASN A 272 -21.60 0.41 -21.63
N GLY A 273 -21.14 0.14 -20.44
CA GLY A 273 -19.95 -0.64 -20.17
C GLY A 273 -20.04 -1.40 -18.85
N THR A 274 -19.09 -2.29 -18.64
CA THR A 274 -19.05 -3.20 -17.50
C THR A 274 -17.67 -3.20 -16.86
N THR A 275 -17.68 -3.16 -15.52
CA THR A 275 -16.50 -3.35 -14.67
C THR A 275 -16.62 -4.71 -14.00
N CYS A 276 -15.65 -5.58 -14.26
CA CYS A 276 -15.55 -6.91 -13.62
C CYS A 276 -14.39 -6.92 -12.63
N ASP A 277 -14.63 -7.46 -11.44
CA ASP A 277 -13.66 -7.57 -10.34
C ASP A 277 -13.51 -9.03 -9.88
N VAL A 278 -12.29 -9.47 -9.62
CA VAL A 278 -12.01 -10.86 -9.22
C VAL A 278 -12.30 -11.06 -7.73
N ASN A 279 -13.00 -12.12 -7.40
CA ASN A 279 -13.23 -12.51 -6.01
C ASN A 279 -11.92 -12.87 -5.29
N SER A 280 -11.33 -11.92 -4.55
CA SER A 280 -10.08 -12.10 -3.79
C SER A 280 -8.94 -12.64 -4.65
N LEU A 281 -8.50 -11.91 -5.66
CA LEU A 281 -7.55 -12.34 -6.70
C LEU A 281 -6.34 -13.12 -6.17
N TYR A 282 -5.58 -12.57 -5.22
CA TYR A 282 -4.38 -13.27 -4.73
C TYR A 282 -4.72 -14.59 -4.04
N ALA A 283 -5.73 -14.61 -3.17
CA ALA A 283 -6.21 -15.84 -2.54
C ALA A 283 -6.75 -16.85 -3.57
N SER A 284 -7.45 -16.37 -4.58
CA SER A 284 -7.92 -17.21 -5.71
C SER A 284 -6.76 -17.91 -6.42
N GLN A 285 -5.68 -17.18 -6.69
CA GLN A 285 -4.52 -17.74 -7.38
C GLN A 285 -3.69 -18.67 -6.49
N MET A 286 -3.71 -18.47 -5.18
CA MET A 286 -3.01 -19.31 -4.19
C MET A 286 -3.75 -20.62 -3.93
N HIS A 287 -5.06 -20.70 -4.15
CA HIS A 287 -5.88 -21.88 -3.92
C HIS A 287 -5.71 -22.94 -5.02
N SER A 288 -5.79 -24.22 -4.66
CA SER A 288 -5.61 -25.36 -5.59
C SER A 288 -6.57 -25.36 -6.76
N GLU A 289 -7.79 -24.80 -6.61
CA GLU A 289 -8.76 -24.68 -7.72
C GLU A 289 -8.22 -23.86 -8.91
N SER A 290 -7.21 -23.03 -8.70
CA SER A 290 -6.53 -22.32 -9.80
C SER A 290 -5.68 -23.25 -10.67
N GLY A 291 -5.29 -24.42 -10.16
CA GLY A 291 -4.31 -25.32 -10.77
C GLY A 291 -2.86 -24.82 -10.67
N ASN A 292 -2.62 -23.70 -10.01
CA ASN A 292 -1.30 -23.10 -9.88
C ASN A 292 -0.42 -23.90 -8.91
N ARG A 293 0.82 -24.10 -9.31
CA ARG A 293 1.87 -24.71 -8.48
C ARG A 293 2.84 -23.67 -7.97
N TYR A 294 3.32 -23.86 -6.75
CA TYR A 294 4.16 -22.90 -6.06
C TYR A 294 5.49 -23.50 -5.64
N PRO A 295 6.61 -22.79 -5.86
CA PRO A 295 7.96 -23.27 -5.55
C PRO A 295 8.15 -23.51 -4.05
N VAL A 296 8.86 -24.57 -3.70
CA VAL A 296 9.22 -24.95 -2.33
C VAL A 296 10.70 -25.41 -2.28
N GLY A 297 11.31 -25.32 -1.11
CA GLY A 297 12.67 -25.84 -0.86
C GLY A 297 13.77 -24.95 -1.44
N LEU A 298 14.89 -25.58 -1.75
CA LEU A 298 16.07 -24.93 -2.32
C LEU A 298 16.09 -25.01 -3.85
N PRO A 299 16.65 -24.00 -4.53
CA PRO A 299 16.74 -24.01 -5.99
C PRO A 299 17.86 -24.90 -6.51
N THR A 300 17.67 -25.41 -7.73
CA THR A 300 18.72 -25.91 -8.59
C THR A 300 19.03 -24.85 -9.65
N TYR A 301 20.28 -24.38 -9.68
CA TYR A 301 20.75 -23.39 -10.64
C TYR A 301 21.17 -24.04 -11.96
N PHE A 302 20.97 -23.34 -13.09
CA PHE A 302 21.42 -23.77 -14.41
C PHE A 302 21.92 -22.59 -15.25
N LYS A 303 22.79 -22.87 -16.20
CA LYS A 303 23.25 -21.93 -17.23
C LYS A 303 22.74 -22.31 -18.60
N GLY A 304 22.48 -21.33 -19.42
CA GLY A 304 21.95 -21.51 -20.78
C GLY A 304 20.49 -21.96 -20.80
N ASN A 305 20.19 -22.89 -21.70
CA ASN A 305 18.83 -23.34 -21.92
C ASN A 305 18.17 -23.93 -20.66
N ILE A 306 16.86 -23.74 -20.55
CA ILE A 306 16.05 -24.33 -19.47
C ILE A 306 16.16 -25.85 -19.54
N PRO A 307 16.63 -26.53 -18.49
CA PRO A 307 16.76 -27.99 -18.50
C PRO A 307 15.38 -28.66 -18.53
N THR A 308 15.35 -29.88 -19.12
CA THR A 308 14.10 -30.66 -19.27
C THR A 308 13.42 -30.91 -17.91
N GLU A 309 14.22 -31.10 -16.85
CA GLU A 309 13.74 -31.31 -15.49
C GLU A 309 12.94 -30.12 -14.98
N ALA A 310 13.36 -28.89 -15.32
CA ALA A 310 12.66 -27.68 -14.90
C ALA A 310 11.29 -27.48 -15.58
N LEU A 311 11.04 -28.19 -16.67
CA LEU A 311 9.78 -28.13 -17.43
C LEU A 311 8.73 -29.13 -16.96
N GLN A 312 9.04 -29.97 -15.95
CA GLN A 312 8.10 -30.95 -15.41
C GLN A 312 6.97 -30.27 -14.62
N ASP A 313 5.82 -30.94 -14.50
CA ASP A 313 4.62 -30.41 -13.86
C ASP A 313 4.74 -30.21 -12.34
N ASP A 314 5.76 -30.82 -11.72
CA ASP A 314 6.10 -30.64 -10.30
C ASP A 314 7.24 -29.65 -10.06
N LYS A 315 7.59 -28.82 -11.05
CA LYS A 315 8.66 -27.82 -10.98
C LYS A 315 8.15 -26.42 -11.28
N TYR A 316 8.86 -25.42 -10.77
CA TYR A 316 8.66 -24.00 -11.08
C TYR A 316 10.01 -23.35 -11.29
N TYR A 317 10.20 -22.65 -12.41
CA TYR A 317 11.50 -22.04 -12.76
C TYR A 317 11.44 -20.53 -12.84
N PHE A 318 12.61 -19.94 -12.72
CA PHE A 318 12.89 -18.51 -12.93
C PHE A 318 14.01 -18.40 -13.93
N VAL A 319 13.92 -17.46 -14.88
CA VAL A 319 14.90 -17.30 -15.95
C VAL A 319 15.42 -15.87 -16.05
N HIS A 320 16.67 -15.76 -16.40
CA HIS A 320 17.33 -14.54 -16.83
C HIS A 320 17.51 -14.61 -18.35
N VAL A 321 16.82 -13.73 -19.06
CA VAL A 321 16.73 -13.73 -20.53
C VAL A 321 17.20 -12.38 -21.05
N ARG A 322 17.99 -12.41 -22.09
CA ARG A 322 18.33 -11.22 -22.90
C ARG A 322 17.64 -11.35 -24.23
N THR A 323 16.80 -10.40 -24.63
CA THR A 323 16.04 -10.48 -25.86
C THR A 323 15.56 -9.11 -26.33
N ARG A 324 15.46 -8.93 -27.63
CA ARG A 324 14.58 -7.90 -28.21
C ARG A 324 13.16 -8.44 -28.28
N PHE A 325 12.21 -7.56 -28.08
CA PHE A 325 10.81 -7.95 -28.15
C PHE A 325 9.94 -6.84 -28.74
N TYR A 326 8.90 -7.28 -29.44
CA TYR A 326 7.89 -6.44 -30.07
C TYR A 326 6.52 -7.05 -29.81
N ILE A 327 5.57 -6.23 -29.38
CA ILE A 327 4.20 -6.73 -29.13
C ILE A 327 3.61 -7.26 -30.45
N LYS A 328 3.01 -8.44 -30.42
CA LYS A 328 2.26 -8.98 -31.55
C LYS A 328 1.00 -8.16 -31.78
N GLU A 329 0.55 -8.06 -33.04
CA GLU A 329 -0.68 -7.37 -33.37
C GLU A 329 -1.86 -7.93 -32.56
N GLY A 330 -2.67 -7.05 -32.00
CA GLY A 330 -3.84 -7.41 -31.20
C GLY A 330 -3.54 -7.95 -29.81
N MET A 331 -2.28 -7.95 -29.35
CA MET A 331 -1.90 -8.43 -28.01
C MET A 331 -1.69 -7.28 -27.04
N LEU A 332 -1.93 -7.55 -25.75
CA LEU A 332 -1.70 -6.62 -24.64
C LEU A 332 -0.29 -6.81 -24.03
N PRO A 333 0.37 -5.73 -23.56
CA PRO A 333 1.73 -5.83 -23.01
C PRO A 333 1.74 -6.50 -21.64
N THR A 334 2.78 -7.31 -21.41
CA THR A 334 2.97 -8.09 -20.19
C THR A 334 4.30 -7.84 -19.48
N ILE A 335 5.19 -7.04 -20.08
CA ILE A 335 6.56 -6.81 -19.62
C ILE A 335 6.72 -5.41 -19.06
N ILE A 336 7.30 -5.32 -17.88
CA ILE A 336 7.74 -4.07 -17.25
C ILE A 336 9.21 -4.23 -16.80
N ILE A 337 10.01 -3.20 -17.02
CA ILE A 337 11.42 -3.16 -16.60
C ILE A 337 11.56 -2.07 -15.53
N LYS A 338 12.04 -2.45 -14.35
CA LYS A 338 12.26 -1.55 -13.21
C LYS A 338 13.75 -1.38 -12.94
N ASN A 339 14.09 -0.27 -12.27
CA ASN A 339 15.46 0.02 -11.85
C ASN A 339 16.49 0.02 -13.01
N ASN A 340 16.07 0.49 -14.17
CA ASN A 340 16.93 0.61 -15.35
C ASN A 340 16.77 2.01 -15.95
N ILE A 341 17.90 2.67 -16.23
CA ILE A 341 17.90 4.06 -16.74
C ILE A 341 17.32 4.21 -18.16
N TRP A 342 17.35 3.12 -18.93
CA TRP A 342 16.89 3.10 -20.32
C TRP A 342 15.41 2.81 -20.49
N TYR A 343 14.69 2.49 -19.39
CA TYR A 343 13.28 2.11 -19.43
C TYR A 343 12.46 2.84 -18.36
N PRO A 344 11.22 3.26 -18.68
CA PRO A 344 10.31 3.85 -17.68
C PRO A 344 9.77 2.74 -16.76
N GLY A 345 10.20 2.73 -15.53
CA GLY A 345 9.92 1.63 -14.58
C GLY A 345 8.46 1.42 -14.16
N ARG A 346 7.52 2.20 -14.71
CA ARG A 346 6.08 2.14 -14.41
C ARG A 346 5.20 1.82 -15.61
N GLU A 347 5.79 1.61 -16.78
CA GLU A 347 5.07 1.37 -18.02
C GLU A 347 5.19 -0.09 -18.45
N TRP A 348 4.08 -0.66 -18.91
CA TRP A 348 4.05 -1.96 -19.58
C TRP A 348 4.46 -1.79 -21.05
N LEU A 349 5.53 -2.44 -21.43
CA LEU A 349 6.26 -2.15 -22.65
C LEU A 349 5.71 -2.92 -23.85
N ARG A 350 5.49 -2.23 -24.94
CA ARG A 350 5.16 -2.83 -26.26
C ARG A 350 6.40 -3.25 -27.04
N THR A 351 7.56 -2.64 -26.71
CA THR A 351 8.82 -2.89 -27.42
C THR A 351 10.01 -2.78 -26.47
N SER A 352 11.10 -3.45 -26.81
CA SER A 352 12.40 -3.35 -26.12
C SER A 352 13.17 -2.06 -26.44
N TYR A 353 12.60 -1.12 -27.20
CA TYR A 353 13.29 0.13 -27.50
C TYR A 353 13.48 0.98 -26.24
N ALA A 354 14.68 1.52 -26.12
CA ALA A 354 15.08 2.32 -24.98
C ALA A 354 14.61 3.78 -25.07
N ILE A 355 14.59 4.46 -23.92
CA ILE A 355 14.38 5.91 -23.84
C ILE A 355 15.51 6.63 -24.58
N ASN A 356 15.18 7.61 -25.42
CA ASN A 356 16.15 8.49 -26.05
C ASN A 356 16.62 9.59 -25.07
N MET A 357 17.75 9.38 -24.42
CA MET A 357 18.30 10.27 -23.40
C MET A 357 18.71 11.67 -23.93
N LYS A 358 18.76 11.86 -25.26
CA LYS A 358 19.05 13.16 -25.89
C LYS A 358 17.86 14.11 -25.88
N LEU A 359 16.64 13.59 -25.67
CA LEU A 359 15.42 14.37 -25.66
C LEU A 359 15.08 14.88 -24.24
N PRO A 360 14.31 15.99 -24.11
CA PRO A 360 13.72 16.39 -22.85
C PRO A 360 12.87 15.25 -22.24
N ARG A 361 12.76 15.20 -20.90
CA ARG A 361 12.10 14.09 -20.17
C ARG A 361 10.70 13.76 -20.72
N ALA A 362 9.87 14.76 -20.95
CA ALA A 362 8.51 14.56 -21.45
C ALA A 362 8.48 13.92 -22.87
N GLU A 363 9.40 14.31 -23.74
CA GLU A 363 9.49 13.78 -25.11
C GLU A 363 10.09 12.37 -25.15
N ARG A 364 11.09 12.08 -24.28
CA ARG A 364 11.74 10.76 -24.27
C ARG A 364 10.82 9.63 -23.82
N LEU A 365 9.72 9.95 -23.11
CA LEU A 365 8.76 8.96 -22.62
C LEU A 365 7.72 8.58 -23.67
N LYS A 366 7.59 9.35 -24.75
CA LYS A 366 6.70 9.00 -25.86
C LYS A 366 7.24 7.78 -26.61
N GLU A 367 6.35 6.87 -26.95
CA GLU A 367 6.71 5.60 -27.61
C GLU A 367 7.40 5.84 -28.97
N GLU A 368 6.92 6.80 -29.76
CA GLU A 368 7.46 7.15 -31.06
C GLU A 368 8.91 7.69 -30.99
N ASN A 369 9.34 8.19 -29.86
CA ASN A 369 10.68 8.75 -29.64
C ASN A 369 11.71 7.74 -29.10
N ARG A 370 11.34 6.50 -28.94
CA ARG A 370 12.23 5.45 -28.42
C ARG A 370 13.23 4.99 -29.47
N VAL A 371 14.37 4.49 -29.02
CA VAL A 371 15.53 4.17 -29.84
C VAL A 371 15.95 2.70 -29.74
N LYS A 372 16.41 2.16 -30.87
CA LYS A 372 16.95 0.78 -30.97
C LYS A 372 18.35 0.62 -30.40
N TYR A 373 19.07 1.72 -30.21
CA TYR A 373 20.46 1.72 -29.79
C TYR A 373 20.65 2.72 -28.65
N VAL A 374 21.47 2.35 -27.69
CA VAL A 374 21.88 3.20 -26.56
C VAL A 374 23.37 3.50 -26.65
N ILE A 375 23.80 4.60 -26.01
CA ILE A 375 25.22 4.91 -25.85
C ILE A 375 25.60 4.62 -24.42
N GLU A 376 26.48 3.65 -24.23
CA GLU A 376 26.99 3.27 -22.92
C GLU A 376 28.53 3.29 -22.96
N ASN A 377 29.15 4.02 -22.04
CA ASN A 377 30.60 4.22 -21.98
C ASN A 377 31.21 4.68 -23.32
N GLY A 378 30.49 5.55 -24.06
CA GLY A 378 30.92 6.07 -25.36
C GLY A 378 30.76 5.09 -26.54
N GLN A 379 30.23 3.90 -26.31
CA GLN A 379 29.97 2.90 -27.35
C GLN A 379 28.48 2.80 -27.67
N ILE A 380 28.16 2.69 -28.96
CA ILE A 380 26.81 2.42 -29.42
C ILE A 380 26.53 0.92 -29.28
N LYS A 381 25.51 0.58 -28.51
CA LYS A 381 25.05 -0.80 -28.28
C LYS A 381 23.59 -0.93 -28.63
N PRO A 382 23.15 -2.11 -29.12
CA PRO A 382 21.73 -2.40 -29.24
C PRO A 382 21.01 -2.30 -27.90
N ALA A 383 19.78 -1.75 -27.88
CA ALA A 383 18.93 -1.76 -26.71
C ALA A 383 18.32 -3.16 -26.53
N ILE A 384 19.05 -4.06 -25.89
CA ILE A 384 18.59 -5.41 -25.57
C ILE A 384 18.58 -5.53 -24.06
N PRO A 385 17.39 -5.49 -23.42
CA PRO A 385 17.32 -5.56 -21.96
C PRO A 385 17.57 -6.97 -21.42
N ASP A 386 18.16 -7.01 -20.23
CA ASP A 386 18.17 -8.20 -19.38
C ASP A 386 16.86 -8.27 -18.62
N LEU A 387 16.16 -9.39 -18.75
CA LEU A 387 14.87 -9.64 -18.11
C LEU A 387 14.99 -10.80 -17.12
N TYR A 388 14.54 -10.58 -15.90
CA TYR A 388 14.38 -11.63 -14.90
C TYR A 388 12.90 -11.95 -14.79
N LEU A 389 12.52 -13.17 -15.16
CA LEU A 389 11.11 -13.56 -15.31
C LEU A 389 10.81 -14.84 -14.53
N THR A 390 9.59 -14.89 -13.99
CA THR A 390 9.01 -16.16 -13.53
C THR A 390 8.67 -17.04 -14.73
N MET A 391 8.53 -18.32 -14.51
CA MET A 391 7.98 -19.27 -15.51
C MET A 391 6.71 -18.72 -16.15
N THR A 392 5.78 -18.23 -15.32
CA THR A 392 4.50 -17.67 -15.77
C THR A 392 4.66 -16.44 -16.67
N ASP A 393 5.52 -15.51 -16.29
CA ASP A 393 5.80 -14.31 -17.08
C ASP A 393 6.51 -14.63 -18.39
N TRP A 394 7.43 -15.61 -18.38
CA TRP A 394 8.14 -16.04 -19.58
C TRP A 394 7.21 -16.71 -20.60
N GLU A 395 6.36 -17.63 -20.15
CA GLU A 395 5.34 -18.26 -21.02
C GLU A 395 4.39 -17.23 -21.62
N LEU A 396 3.95 -16.25 -20.81
CA LEU A 396 3.07 -15.18 -21.26
C LEU A 396 3.77 -14.25 -22.25
N MET A 397 5.04 -13.93 -22.03
CA MET A 397 5.85 -13.13 -22.95
C MET A 397 5.99 -13.80 -24.31
N GLN A 398 6.32 -15.09 -24.37
CA GLN A 398 6.42 -15.82 -25.62
C GLN A 398 5.11 -15.84 -26.42
N LYS A 399 3.98 -15.83 -25.71
CA LYS A 399 2.65 -15.75 -26.34
C LYS A 399 2.33 -14.36 -26.92
N HIS A 400 2.71 -13.29 -26.19
CA HIS A 400 2.30 -11.92 -26.50
C HIS A 400 3.27 -11.14 -27.38
N TYR A 401 4.55 -11.56 -27.50
CA TYR A 401 5.58 -10.83 -28.22
C TYR A 401 6.26 -11.69 -29.29
N ASP A 402 6.69 -11.03 -30.35
CA ASP A 402 7.72 -11.54 -31.24
C ASP A 402 9.08 -11.26 -30.60
N LEU A 403 9.92 -12.28 -30.52
CA LEU A 403 11.22 -12.25 -29.86
C LEU A 403 12.34 -12.39 -30.89
N GLU A 404 13.38 -11.55 -30.78
CA GLU A 404 14.56 -11.58 -31.61
C GLU A 404 15.82 -11.57 -30.75
N ASP A 405 16.90 -12.16 -31.27
CA ASP A 405 18.20 -12.23 -30.60
C ASP A 405 18.08 -12.77 -29.14
N THR A 406 17.25 -13.79 -28.94
CA THR A 406 16.94 -14.33 -27.62
C THR A 406 18.03 -15.24 -27.10
N GLU A 407 18.56 -14.91 -25.92
CA GLU A 407 19.53 -15.71 -25.19
C GLU A 407 19.00 -15.95 -23.77
N ILE A 408 18.87 -17.22 -23.37
CA ILE A 408 18.68 -17.58 -21.97
C ILE A 408 20.07 -17.67 -21.35
N ILE A 409 20.37 -16.77 -20.43
CA ILE A 409 21.69 -16.66 -19.82
C ILE A 409 21.84 -17.71 -18.71
N ASP A 410 20.91 -17.69 -17.78
CA ASP A 410 20.86 -18.61 -16.64
C ASP A 410 19.46 -18.65 -16.02
N GLY A 411 19.31 -19.45 -15.00
CA GLY A 411 18.07 -19.55 -14.25
C GLY A 411 18.19 -20.48 -13.05
N CYS A 412 17.08 -20.69 -12.39
CA CYS A 412 16.95 -21.69 -11.34
C CYS A 412 15.56 -22.29 -11.33
N TYR A 413 15.44 -23.52 -10.85
CA TYR A 413 14.15 -24.16 -10.67
C TYR A 413 14.02 -24.80 -9.29
N PHE A 414 12.79 -24.97 -8.85
CA PHE A 414 12.41 -25.49 -7.55
C PHE A 414 11.44 -26.65 -7.74
N ASP A 415 11.38 -27.55 -6.76
CA ASP A 415 10.19 -28.37 -6.60
C ASP A 415 8.98 -27.48 -6.39
N ALA A 416 7.80 -27.91 -6.84
CA ALA A 416 6.57 -27.12 -6.73
C ALA A 416 5.40 -27.98 -6.28
N GLU A 417 4.52 -27.37 -5.50
CA GLU A 417 3.34 -28.02 -4.92
C GLU A 417 2.07 -27.22 -5.24
N ILE A 418 0.95 -27.91 -5.38
CA ILE A 418 -0.40 -27.37 -5.48
C ILE A 418 -1.07 -27.47 -4.11
N GLY A 419 -1.89 -26.49 -3.73
CA GLY A 419 -2.70 -26.56 -2.51
C GLY A 419 -1.98 -26.19 -1.21
N LEU A 420 -0.80 -25.55 -1.28
CA LEU A 420 -0.05 -25.12 -0.10
C LEU A 420 -0.85 -24.23 0.87
N PHE A 421 -1.83 -23.51 0.37
CA PHE A 421 -2.57 -22.48 1.11
C PHE A 421 -4.03 -22.83 1.35
N ASP A 422 -4.49 -24.01 0.91
CA ASP A 422 -5.91 -24.36 0.89
C ASP A 422 -6.59 -24.28 2.26
N ASP A 423 -6.00 -24.88 3.29
CA ASP A 423 -6.57 -24.85 4.63
C ASP A 423 -6.75 -23.43 5.17
N TYR A 424 -5.75 -22.57 4.96
CA TYR A 424 -5.81 -21.17 5.36
C TYR A 424 -6.86 -20.39 4.57
N ILE A 425 -6.87 -20.53 3.25
CA ILE A 425 -7.77 -19.80 2.36
C ILE A 425 -9.21 -20.26 2.56
N ASN A 426 -9.46 -21.57 2.61
CA ASN A 426 -10.79 -22.13 2.84
C ASN A 426 -11.38 -21.65 4.16
N LYS A 427 -10.60 -21.68 5.25
CA LYS A 427 -11.01 -21.15 6.55
C LYS A 427 -11.53 -19.71 6.46
N TYR A 428 -10.74 -18.81 5.88
CA TYR A 428 -11.11 -17.39 5.83
C TYR A 428 -12.12 -17.05 4.74
N ALA A 429 -12.16 -17.79 3.64
CA ALA A 429 -13.20 -17.65 2.62
C ALA A 429 -14.58 -18.06 3.18
N GLU A 430 -14.65 -19.17 3.90
CA GLU A 430 -15.86 -19.64 4.57
C GLU A 430 -16.36 -18.63 5.61
N ILE A 431 -15.47 -18.14 6.48
CA ILE A 431 -15.82 -17.11 7.46
C ILE A 431 -16.31 -15.84 6.76
N LYS A 432 -15.62 -15.37 5.69
CA LYS A 432 -16.03 -14.20 4.92
C LYS A 432 -17.44 -14.35 4.34
N GLN A 433 -17.79 -15.55 3.87
CA GLN A 433 -19.08 -15.83 3.24
C GLN A 433 -20.23 -15.90 4.26
N HIS A 434 -20.00 -16.53 5.42
CA HIS A 434 -21.06 -16.81 6.40
C HIS A 434 -21.12 -15.83 7.57
N SER A 435 -20.18 -14.88 7.67
CA SER A 435 -20.11 -13.89 8.74
C SER A 435 -20.44 -12.49 8.26
N LYS A 436 -20.87 -11.63 9.22
CA LYS A 436 -21.06 -10.18 9.06
C LYS A 436 -20.17 -9.43 10.07
N GLY A 437 -20.07 -8.10 9.91
CA GLY A 437 -19.35 -7.25 10.84
C GLY A 437 -17.86 -7.62 11.01
N PRO A 438 -17.35 -7.67 12.26
CA PRO A 438 -15.92 -7.79 12.53
C PRO A 438 -15.28 -9.05 11.94
N MET A 439 -15.93 -10.20 12.04
CA MET A 439 -15.39 -11.46 11.51
C MET A 439 -15.25 -11.43 9.98
N ARG A 440 -16.22 -10.82 9.28
CA ARG A 440 -16.10 -10.64 7.82
C ARG A 440 -14.92 -9.72 7.46
N GLN A 441 -14.72 -8.62 8.19
CA GLN A 441 -13.61 -7.69 7.96
C GLN A 441 -12.26 -8.36 8.25
N LEU A 442 -12.15 -9.08 9.36
CA LEU A 442 -10.96 -9.86 9.68
C LEU A 442 -10.62 -10.85 8.56
N SER A 443 -11.59 -11.62 8.10
CA SER A 443 -11.38 -12.61 7.03
C SER A 443 -10.95 -11.95 5.72
N LYS A 444 -11.52 -10.80 5.37
CA LYS A 444 -11.08 -10.02 4.21
C LYS A 444 -9.61 -9.61 4.33
N LEU A 445 -9.19 -9.12 5.49
CA LEU A 445 -7.79 -8.74 5.74
C LEU A 445 -6.85 -9.95 5.63
N PHE A 446 -7.24 -11.11 6.16
CA PHE A 446 -6.42 -12.32 6.12
C PHE A 446 -6.27 -12.86 4.70
N LEU A 447 -7.31 -12.84 3.88
CA LEU A 447 -7.24 -13.25 2.48
C LEU A 447 -6.37 -12.31 1.61
N THR A 448 -6.23 -11.04 1.99
CA THR A 448 -5.53 -10.06 1.16
C THR A 448 -4.08 -9.77 1.61
N ASN A 449 -3.69 -10.11 2.85
CA ASN A 449 -2.40 -9.66 3.39
C ASN A 449 -1.33 -10.75 3.55
N LEU A 450 -1.66 -12.03 3.42
CA LEU A 450 -0.67 -13.11 3.58
C LEU A 450 0.40 -13.08 2.50
N TYR A 451 0.02 -12.93 1.22
CA TYR A 451 0.95 -13.03 0.09
C TYR A 451 2.13 -12.08 0.19
N GLY A 452 1.89 -10.84 0.67
CA GLY A 452 2.92 -9.82 0.81
C GLY A 452 4.06 -10.20 1.78
N LYS A 453 3.80 -11.12 2.72
CA LYS A 453 4.82 -11.60 3.65
C LYS A 453 5.85 -12.50 2.97
N PHE A 454 5.47 -13.26 1.97
CA PHE A 454 6.41 -14.04 1.15
C PHE A 454 7.29 -13.14 0.28
N ALA A 455 6.84 -11.93 -0.04
CA ALA A 455 7.58 -10.94 -0.81
C ALA A 455 8.40 -9.97 0.06
N THR A 456 8.48 -10.15 1.37
CA THR A 456 9.32 -9.32 2.26
C THR A 456 10.78 -9.37 1.80
N SER A 457 11.41 -8.19 1.63
CA SER A 457 12.82 -8.07 1.24
C SER A 457 13.76 -8.02 2.44
N THR A 458 15.06 -8.16 2.18
CA THR A 458 16.12 -7.91 3.17
C THR A 458 16.27 -6.44 3.51
N ASP A 459 15.65 -5.54 2.73
CA ASP A 459 15.73 -4.10 2.90
C ASP A 459 15.18 -3.70 4.28
N SER A 460 16.07 -3.22 5.13
CA SER A 460 15.80 -2.68 6.47
C SER A 460 16.04 -1.17 6.53
N SER A 461 16.11 -0.51 5.37
CA SER A 461 16.26 0.94 5.29
C SER A 461 15.18 1.66 6.08
N TYR A 462 15.57 2.73 6.77
CA TYR A 462 14.68 3.46 7.67
C TYR A 462 14.93 4.97 7.56
N LYS A 463 14.00 5.75 8.12
CA LYS A 463 14.16 7.20 8.26
C LYS A 463 14.65 7.54 9.65
N ALA A 464 15.83 8.16 9.71
CA ALA A 464 16.33 8.82 10.91
C ALA A 464 15.71 10.22 11.02
N ALA A 465 15.26 10.59 12.21
CA ALA A 465 14.58 11.84 12.50
C ALA A 465 15.47 12.81 13.28
N PHE A 466 15.42 14.10 12.92
CA PHE A 466 16.11 15.17 13.62
C PHE A 466 15.26 16.45 13.60
N LEU A 467 15.58 17.40 14.47
CA LEU A 467 14.99 18.74 14.43
C LEU A 467 15.93 19.67 13.66
N ASN A 468 15.41 20.40 12.67
CA ASN A 468 16.15 21.45 12.01
C ASN A 468 16.25 22.73 12.89
N GLU A 469 16.92 23.78 12.41
CA GLU A 469 17.08 25.05 13.11
C GLU A 469 15.74 25.74 13.45
N ALA A 470 14.70 25.50 12.66
CA ALA A 470 13.35 26.01 12.90
C ALA A 470 12.56 25.17 13.92
N GLY A 471 13.12 24.09 14.46
CA GLY A 471 12.46 23.18 15.39
C GLY A 471 11.45 22.24 14.69
N GLU A 472 11.54 22.09 13.36
CA GLU A 472 10.70 21.21 12.59
C GLU A 472 11.30 19.79 12.52
N LEU A 473 10.47 18.77 12.66
CA LEU A 473 10.89 17.38 12.52
C LEU A 473 11.18 17.05 11.04
N ARG A 474 12.40 16.67 10.76
CA ARG A 474 12.86 16.26 9.44
C ARG A 474 13.43 14.85 9.48
N THR A 475 13.48 14.21 8.34
CA THR A 475 14.00 12.84 8.24
C THR A 475 14.92 12.70 7.04
N TYR A 476 15.90 11.80 7.16
CA TYR A 476 16.74 11.32 6.06
C TYR A 476 16.74 9.78 6.05
N VAL A 477 17.04 9.19 4.89
CA VAL A 477 17.04 7.73 4.73
C VAL A 477 18.42 7.19 5.10
N VAL A 478 18.42 6.16 5.94
CA VAL A 478 19.58 5.33 6.24
C VAL A 478 19.34 3.95 5.63
N HIS A 479 20.26 3.50 4.79
CA HIS A 479 20.13 2.23 4.09
C HIS A 479 20.61 1.06 4.96
N GLY A 480 19.88 -0.05 4.88
CA GLY A 480 20.20 -1.30 5.57
C GLY A 480 19.60 -2.49 4.84
N TYR A 481 20.24 -3.66 4.94
CA TYR A 481 19.87 -4.87 4.18
C TYR A 481 19.94 -6.14 5.04
N ASP A 482 19.55 -6.07 6.29
CA ASP A 482 19.67 -7.13 7.27
C ASP A 482 18.35 -7.65 7.84
N LYS A 483 17.24 -7.22 7.26
CA LYS A 483 15.92 -7.72 7.62
C LYS A 483 15.76 -9.17 7.18
N THR A 484 15.15 -9.99 8.04
CA THR A 484 14.77 -11.36 7.66
C THR A 484 13.77 -11.33 6.51
N PRO A 485 14.14 -11.87 5.34
CA PRO A 485 13.28 -11.85 4.16
C PRO A 485 12.15 -12.89 4.26
N GLY A 486 11.14 -12.71 3.40
CA GLY A 486 10.19 -13.76 3.07
C GLY A 486 10.78 -14.76 2.07
N TYR A 487 10.07 -15.86 1.84
CA TYR A 487 10.42 -16.82 0.80
C TYR A 487 9.95 -16.30 -0.56
N ILE A 488 10.80 -15.48 -1.17
CA ILE A 488 10.50 -14.70 -2.38
C ILE A 488 10.05 -15.54 -3.60
N PRO A 489 10.47 -16.82 -3.79
CA PRO A 489 9.95 -17.61 -4.90
C PRO A 489 8.42 -17.68 -4.94
N ILE A 490 7.77 -17.88 -3.79
CA ILE A 490 6.30 -17.83 -3.68
C ILE A 490 5.76 -16.43 -3.95
N GLY A 491 6.34 -15.39 -3.37
CA GLY A 491 5.89 -14.01 -3.58
C GLY A 491 5.88 -13.62 -5.07
N SER A 492 6.94 -13.96 -5.80
CA SER A 492 7.03 -13.73 -7.25
C SER A 492 6.04 -14.58 -8.05
N ALA A 493 5.85 -15.84 -7.68
CA ALA A 493 4.91 -16.73 -8.36
C ALA A 493 3.45 -16.25 -8.19
N ILE A 494 3.03 -15.88 -6.96
CA ILE A 494 1.66 -15.41 -6.70
C ILE A 494 1.32 -14.21 -7.57
N THR A 495 2.17 -13.19 -7.58
CA THR A 495 1.88 -11.96 -8.34
C THR A 495 1.93 -12.19 -9.85
N SER A 496 2.77 -13.11 -10.33
CA SER A 496 2.82 -13.45 -11.76
C SER A 496 1.58 -14.24 -12.21
N TYR A 497 1.09 -15.17 -11.41
CA TYR A 497 -0.18 -15.85 -11.68
C TYR A 497 -1.36 -14.87 -11.67
N ALA A 498 -1.38 -13.95 -10.70
CA ALA A 498 -2.41 -12.90 -10.64
C ALA A 498 -2.41 -12.02 -11.89
N ARG A 499 -1.22 -11.59 -12.37
CA ARG A 499 -1.11 -10.85 -13.64
C ARG A 499 -1.62 -11.67 -14.83
N LYS A 500 -1.20 -12.92 -14.94
CA LYS A 500 -1.66 -13.82 -16.02
C LYS A 500 -3.17 -13.95 -16.01
N PHE A 501 -3.80 -14.11 -14.85
CA PHE A 501 -5.25 -14.24 -14.71
C PHE A 501 -5.97 -12.99 -15.25
N THR A 502 -5.59 -11.80 -14.80
CA THR A 502 -6.19 -10.54 -15.23
C THR A 502 -5.89 -10.22 -16.70
N ILE A 503 -4.66 -10.40 -17.16
CA ILE A 503 -4.26 -10.17 -18.55
C ILE A 503 -5.01 -11.11 -19.49
N THR A 504 -5.21 -12.37 -19.12
CA THR A 504 -5.95 -13.33 -19.95
C THR A 504 -7.41 -12.90 -20.15
N ALA A 505 -8.07 -12.44 -19.09
CA ALA A 505 -9.43 -11.89 -19.18
C ALA A 505 -9.49 -10.60 -20.01
N ALA A 506 -8.56 -9.68 -19.78
CA ALA A 506 -8.44 -8.45 -20.55
C ALA A 506 -8.22 -8.74 -22.04
N GLN A 507 -7.31 -9.67 -22.35
CA GLN A 507 -7.02 -10.08 -23.73
C GLN A 507 -8.22 -10.70 -24.44
N ALA A 508 -9.05 -11.48 -23.72
CA ALA A 508 -10.26 -12.09 -24.28
C ALA A 508 -11.30 -11.04 -24.73
N ASN A 509 -11.22 -9.82 -24.20
CA ASN A 509 -12.11 -8.70 -24.51
C ASN A 509 -11.41 -7.57 -25.29
N TYR A 510 -10.16 -7.74 -25.69
CA TYR A 510 -9.41 -6.75 -26.45
C TYR A 510 -9.45 -7.05 -27.96
N TYR A 511 -10.06 -6.18 -28.73
CA TYR A 511 -10.26 -6.33 -30.18
C TYR A 511 -9.45 -5.31 -31.00
N GLY A 512 -8.63 -4.52 -30.34
CA GLY A 512 -7.80 -3.48 -30.95
C GLY A 512 -8.03 -2.09 -30.35
N PRO A 513 -7.16 -1.13 -30.70
CA PRO A 513 -7.20 0.21 -30.11
C PRO A 513 -8.48 0.99 -30.49
N ASP A 514 -9.01 0.78 -31.67
CA ASP A 514 -10.15 1.53 -32.23
C ASP A 514 -11.49 0.80 -32.11
N LYS A 515 -11.51 -0.38 -31.45
CA LYS A 515 -12.73 -1.20 -31.34
C LYS A 515 -13.24 -1.21 -29.90
N PRO A 516 -14.58 -1.33 -29.71
CA PRO A 516 -15.14 -1.61 -28.42
C PRO A 516 -14.50 -2.85 -27.77
N GLY A 517 -14.42 -2.86 -26.45
CA GLY A 517 -13.83 -3.96 -25.69
C GLY A 517 -13.07 -3.46 -24.49
N PHE A 518 -11.99 -4.14 -24.14
CA PHE A 518 -11.14 -3.80 -23.01
C PHE A 518 -10.54 -2.40 -23.13
N ILE A 519 -10.60 -1.63 -22.02
CA ILE A 519 -10.07 -0.27 -21.91
C ILE A 519 -9.00 -0.20 -20.85
N TYR A 520 -9.30 -0.70 -19.62
CA TYR A 520 -8.52 -0.47 -18.43
C TYR A 520 -8.53 -1.68 -17.49
N ALA A 521 -7.45 -1.86 -16.76
CA ALA A 521 -7.33 -2.83 -15.67
C ALA A 521 -6.59 -2.24 -14.48
N ASP A 522 -6.97 -2.64 -13.27
CA ASP A 522 -6.26 -2.33 -12.04
C ASP A 522 -6.14 -3.58 -11.14
N THR A 523 -5.10 -4.35 -11.37
CA THR A 523 -4.72 -5.54 -10.58
C THR A 523 -5.76 -6.66 -10.64
N ASP A 524 -6.92 -6.47 -10.06
CA ASP A 524 -8.03 -7.43 -9.91
C ASP A 524 -9.30 -7.05 -10.65
N SER A 525 -9.28 -5.98 -11.42
CA SER A 525 -10.42 -5.53 -12.22
C SER A 525 -10.09 -5.32 -13.69
N ILE A 526 -11.09 -5.53 -14.55
CA ILE A 526 -11.09 -5.10 -15.95
C ILE A 526 -12.31 -4.24 -16.24
N HIS A 527 -12.15 -3.24 -17.09
CA HIS A 527 -13.18 -2.28 -17.46
C HIS A 527 -13.30 -2.29 -19.00
N CYS A 528 -14.50 -2.57 -19.49
CA CYS A 528 -14.78 -2.71 -20.91
C CYS A 528 -15.99 -1.86 -21.31
N ASP A 529 -15.96 -1.25 -22.49
CA ASP A 529 -17.14 -0.61 -23.09
C ASP A 529 -18.05 -1.63 -23.82
N LEU A 530 -18.31 -2.73 -23.09
CA LEU A 530 -19.19 -3.83 -23.47
C LEU A 530 -20.26 -4.01 -22.41
N GLU A 531 -21.44 -4.47 -22.81
CA GLU A 531 -22.46 -4.91 -21.87
C GLU A 531 -22.07 -6.24 -21.19
N ALA A 532 -22.65 -6.52 -20.02
CA ALA A 532 -22.29 -7.69 -19.21
C ALA A 532 -22.34 -9.01 -20.01
N HIS A 533 -23.36 -9.20 -20.84
CA HIS A 533 -23.53 -10.41 -21.65
C HIS A 533 -22.51 -10.57 -22.79
N GLU A 534 -21.79 -9.51 -23.15
CA GLU A 534 -20.73 -9.51 -24.17
C GLU A 534 -19.35 -9.86 -23.59
N ILE A 535 -19.19 -9.80 -22.27
CA ILE A 535 -17.90 -10.07 -21.57
C ILE A 535 -17.52 -11.53 -21.74
N LYS A 536 -16.26 -11.78 -22.12
CA LYS A 536 -15.69 -13.12 -22.31
C LYS A 536 -14.59 -13.40 -21.29
N GLY A 537 -14.38 -14.68 -20.97
CA GLY A 537 -13.26 -15.11 -20.11
C GLY A 537 -13.37 -14.71 -18.63
N CYS A 538 -14.54 -14.22 -18.20
CA CYS A 538 -14.83 -13.82 -16.85
C CYS A 538 -16.03 -14.61 -16.31
N PRO A 539 -15.86 -15.90 -15.94
CA PRO A 539 -16.94 -16.67 -15.37
C PRO A 539 -17.44 -15.99 -14.10
N GLU A 540 -18.74 -15.68 -14.08
CA GLU A 540 -19.35 -14.93 -12.99
C GLU A 540 -19.74 -15.81 -11.82
N HIS A 541 -19.48 -15.34 -10.62
CA HIS A 541 -20.05 -15.88 -9.38
C HIS A 541 -19.88 -14.85 -8.25
N PRO A 542 -20.86 -14.64 -7.39
CA PRO A 542 -20.81 -13.58 -6.36
C PRO A 542 -19.72 -13.78 -5.31
N THR A 543 -19.29 -15.01 -5.02
CA THR A 543 -18.36 -15.29 -3.91
C THR A 543 -17.29 -16.33 -4.20
N LYS A 544 -17.45 -17.15 -5.24
CA LYS A 544 -16.53 -18.26 -5.52
C LYS A 544 -15.15 -17.75 -5.95
N LEU A 545 -14.08 -18.39 -5.44
CA LEU A 545 -12.71 -18.12 -5.88
C LEU A 545 -12.54 -18.42 -7.38
N ASN A 546 -11.58 -17.78 -8.02
CA ASN A 546 -11.32 -17.88 -9.46
C ASN A 546 -12.50 -17.47 -10.36
N HIS A 547 -13.46 -16.74 -9.81
CA HIS A 547 -14.59 -16.16 -10.52
C HIS A 547 -14.60 -14.64 -10.39
N TRP A 548 -15.36 -14.03 -11.26
CA TRP A 548 -15.52 -12.58 -11.34
C TRP A 548 -16.89 -12.16 -10.77
N LYS A 549 -16.95 -10.96 -10.23
CA LYS A 549 -18.20 -10.22 -10.02
C LYS A 549 -18.32 -9.19 -11.12
N TYR A 550 -19.51 -8.99 -11.65
CA TYR A 550 -19.81 -7.86 -12.49
C TYR A 550 -20.15 -6.67 -11.60
N GLU A 551 -19.06 -6.09 -11.00
CA GLU A 551 -19.14 -5.15 -9.89
C GLU A 551 -19.97 -3.92 -10.22
N ALA A 552 -19.84 -3.37 -11.43
CA ALA A 552 -20.57 -2.18 -11.88
C ALA A 552 -20.94 -2.26 -13.36
N SER A 553 -22.15 -1.80 -13.67
CA SER A 553 -22.54 -1.40 -15.01
C SER A 553 -22.66 0.12 -15.07
N TRP A 554 -22.07 0.73 -16.08
CA TRP A 554 -22.00 2.18 -16.24
C TRP A 554 -22.45 2.62 -17.63
N ASN A 555 -22.97 3.85 -17.74
CA ASN A 555 -23.42 4.46 -19.01
C ASN A 555 -22.56 5.67 -19.42
N PHE A 556 -21.57 6.00 -18.60
CA PHE A 556 -20.56 7.02 -18.86
C PHE A 556 -19.26 6.60 -18.18
N ALA A 557 -18.12 6.79 -18.86
CA ALA A 557 -16.81 6.60 -18.25
C ALA A 557 -15.72 7.42 -18.94
N LYS A 558 -14.65 7.70 -18.20
CA LYS A 558 -13.39 8.25 -18.70
C LYS A 558 -12.22 7.65 -17.94
N PHE A 559 -11.28 7.02 -18.63
CA PHE A 559 -10.06 6.45 -18.06
C PHE A 559 -8.88 7.31 -18.48
N VAL A 560 -8.24 7.97 -17.52
CA VAL A 560 -7.19 8.98 -17.82
C VAL A 560 -5.81 8.36 -17.81
N ARG A 561 -5.51 7.61 -16.75
CA ARG A 561 -4.21 6.97 -16.50
C ARG A 561 -4.39 5.87 -15.44
N PRO A 562 -3.38 5.03 -15.16
CA PRO A 562 -3.45 4.08 -14.05
C PRO A 562 -3.91 4.73 -12.74
N LYS A 563 -4.88 4.12 -12.08
CA LYS A 563 -5.52 4.58 -10.83
C LYS A 563 -6.24 5.93 -10.91
N THR A 564 -6.66 6.33 -12.12
CA THR A 564 -7.38 7.59 -12.35
C THR A 564 -8.45 7.42 -13.42
N TYR A 565 -9.71 7.31 -12.99
CA TYR A 565 -10.87 7.16 -13.86
C TYR A 565 -12.16 7.62 -13.19
N VAL A 566 -13.20 7.80 -13.96
CA VAL A 566 -14.57 8.03 -13.50
C VAL A 566 -15.55 7.18 -14.30
N GLU A 567 -16.54 6.62 -13.59
CA GLU A 567 -17.65 5.85 -14.14
C GLU A 567 -18.96 6.37 -13.55
N HIS A 568 -20.01 6.52 -14.35
CA HIS A 568 -21.36 6.76 -13.87
C HIS A 568 -22.10 5.44 -13.77
N VAL A 569 -22.18 4.92 -12.55
CA VAL A 569 -22.69 3.59 -12.24
C VAL A 569 -24.21 3.65 -12.11
N TYR A 570 -24.93 2.77 -12.81
CA TYR A 570 -26.37 2.61 -12.72
C TYR A 570 -26.83 1.24 -12.21
N ALA A 571 -25.92 0.26 -12.19
CA ALA A 571 -26.18 -1.06 -11.60
C ALA A 571 -24.93 -1.60 -10.90
N GLU A 572 -25.13 -2.34 -9.82
CA GLU A 572 -24.08 -3.09 -9.10
C GLU A 572 -24.46 -4.56 -9.04
N ASN A 573 -23.49 -5.45 -9.33
CA ASN A 573 -23.74 -6.89 -9.39
C ASN A 573 -24.98 -7.23 -10.25
N GLU A 574 -25.14 -6.54 -11.39
CA GLU A 574 -26.27 -6.63 -12.32
C GLU A 574 -27.64 -6.19 -11.79
N GLU A 575 -27.69 -5.63 -10.59
CA GLU A 575 -28.91 -5.06 -10.00
C GLU A 575 -28.89 -3.53 -10.10
N LEU A 576 -30.00 -2.94 -10.53
CA LEU A 576 -30.13 -1.48 -10.61
C LEU A 576 -29.97 -0.84 -9.23
N VAL A 577 -29.16 0.21 -9.15
CA VAL A 577 -29.05 1.01 -7.92
C VAL A 577 -30.21 1.99 -7.81
N ASP A 578 -30.66 2.30 -6.61
CA ASP A 578 -31.76 3.26 -6.38
C ASP A 578 -31.46 4.65 -6.99
N LYS A 579 -30.22 5.09 -6.87
CA LYS A 579 -29.75 6.35 -7.42
C LYS A 579 -28.38 6.13 -8.09
N PRO A 580 -28.29 6.30 -9.42
CA PRO A 580 -27.02 6.29 -10.12
C PRO A 580 -26.03 7.32 -9.56
N TYR A 581 -24.75 6.98 -9.55
CA TYR A 581 -23.70 7.81 -8.97
C TYR A 581 -22.40 7.76 -9.75
N TYR A 582 -21.54 8.77 -9.55
CA TYR A 582 -20.20 8.79 -10.11
C TYR A 582 -19.21 8.06 -9.18
N ASN A 583 -18.62 6.97 -9.67
CA ASN A 583 -17.48 6.30 -9.05
C ASN A 583 -16.20 6.94 -9.58
N LEU A 584 -15.68 7.95 -8.87
CA LEU A 584 -14.45 8.64 -9.24
C LEU A 584 -13.28 8.08 -8.43
N LYS A 585 -12.32 7.48 -9.12
CA LYS A 585 -11.06 6.99 -8.56
C LYS A 585 -9.91 7.84 -9.06
N CYS A 586 -9.15 8.39 -8.14
CA CYS A 586 -7.99 9.18 -8.46
C CYS A 586 -6.94 9.07 -7.36
N ALA A 587 -5.79 8.49 -7.68
CA ALA A 587 -4.72 8.28 -6.71
C ALA A 587 -4.29 9.60 -6.05
N GLY A 588 -4.29 9.61 -4.71
CA GLY A 588 -3.91 10.78 -3.90
C GLY A 588 -4.98 11.86 -3.76
N MET A 589 -6.15 11.71 -4.37
CA MET A 589 -7.29 12.62 -4.20
C MET A 589 -8.15 12.17 -3.00
N SER A 590 -8.41 13.07 -2.06
CA SER A 590 -9.30 12.79 -0.93
C SER A 590 -10.77 12.78 -1.35
N GLU A 591 -11.66 12.17 -0.57
CA GLU A 591 -13.10 12.15 -0.86
C GLU A 591 -13.68 13.58 -0.93
N HIS A 592 -13.31 14.46 0.01
CA HIS A 592 -13.72 15.85 -0.02
C HIS A 592 -13.38 16.56 -1.35
N VAL A 593 -12.16 16.36 -1.86
CA VAL A 593 -11.72 16.94 -3.14
C VAL A 593 -12.48 16.34 -4.33
N LYS A 594 -12.80 15.06 -4.29
CA LYS A 594 -13.65 14.40 -5.30
C LYS A 594 -15.05 15.00 -5.31
N ASP A 595 -15.64 15.18 -4.13
CA ASP A 595 -16.98 15.78 -3.99
C ASP A 595 -17.02 17.21 -4.54
N LEU A 596 -16.00 18.04 -4.25
CA LEU A 596 -15.90 19.38 -4.83
C LEU A 596 -15.86 19.35 -6.36
N PHE A 597 -15.09 18.41 -6.94
CA PHE A 597 -15.05 18.25 -8.40
C PHE A 597 -16.41 17.85 -8.95
N LEU A 598 -17.09 16.88 -8.35
CA LEU A 598 -18.41 16.44 -8.78
C LEU A 598 -19.47 17.54 -8.62
N TYR A 599 -19.44 18.31 -7.53
CA TYR A 599 -20.31 19.50 -7.37
C TYR A 599 -20.07 20.53 -8.47
N SER A 600 -18.83 20.75 -8.89
CA SER A 600 -18.52 21.67 -10.00
C SER A 600 -19.04 21.16 -11.36
N ILE A 601 -19.19 19.84 -11.52
CA ILE A 601 -19.78 19.20 -12.72
C ILE A 601 -21.31 19.30 -12.67
N GLU A 602 -21.91 18.86 -11.57
CA GLU A 602 -23.37 18.69 -11.44
C GLU A 602 -24.10 19.98 -11.05
N GLN A 603 -23.42 20.97 -10.49
CA GLN A 603 -23.96 22.25 -10.04
C GLN A 603 -25.15 22.10 -9.08
N ASN A 604 -25.07 21.12 -8.17
CA ASN A 604 -26.16 20.73 -7.27
C ASN A 604 -25.74 20.61 -5.80
N ILE A 605 -24.77 21.41 -5.38
CA ILE A 605 -24.25 21.34 -4.00
C ILE A 605 -25.34 21.68 -2.97
N PRO A 606 -25.55 20.85 -1.92
CA PRO A 606 -26.44 21.17 -0.82
C PRO A 606 -25.99 22.44 -0.07
N GLN A 607 -26.97 23.29 0.34
CA GLN A 607 -26.64 24.54 0.98
C GLN A 607 -25.90 24.35 2.32
N GLU A 608 -26.24 23.33 3.06
CA GLU A 608 -25.57 22.97 4.32
C GLU A 608 -24.10 22.63 4.14
N ILE A 609 -23.72 22.07 2.98
CA ILE A 609 -22.32 21.79 2.63
C ILE A 609 -21.67 23.08 2.12
N TYR A 610 -22.34 23.83 1.25
CA TYR A 610 -21.79 25.03 0.64
C TYR A 610 -21.30 26.06 1.67
N VAL A 611 -22.04 26.24 2.76
CA VAL A 611 -21.70 27.21 3.81
C VAL A 611 -20.46 26.80 4.63
N THR A 612 -20.06 25.53 4.60
CA THR A 612 -18.85 25.03 5.28
C THR A 612 -17.58 25.20 4.44
N LEU A 613 -17.72 25.51 3.14
CA LEU A 613 -16.61 25.66 2.22
C LEU A 613 -15.91 27.02 2.42
N ASP A 614 -14.59 27.03 2.28
CA ASP A 614 -13.83 28.27 2.21
C ASP A 614 -13.99 28.98 0.85
N ALA A 615 -13.42 30.19 0.74
CA ALA A 615 -13.58 31.03 -0.45
C ALA A 615 -13.06 30.40 -1.74
N ASP A 616 -11.94 29.66 -1.68
CA ASP A 616 -11.37 28.97 -2.84
C ASP A 616 -12.24 27.80 -3.26
N GLU A 617 -12.74 27.02 -2.31
CA GLU A 617 -13.64 25.90 -2.52
C GLU A 617 -14.99 26.37 -3.10
N GLN A 618 -15.59 27.45 -2.52
CA GLN A 618 -16.82 28.05 -3.03
C GLN A 618 -16.64 28.56 -4.46
N LYS A 619 -15.55 29.25 -4.73
CA LYS A 619 -15.21 29.71 -6.10
C LYS A 619 -15.10 28.51 -7.05
N PHE A 620 -14.42 27.44 -6.63
CA PHE A 620 -14.23 26.27 -7.45
C PHE A 620 -15.55 25.58 -7.82
N VAL A 621 -16.46 25.36 -6.85
CA VAL A 621 -17.73 24.67 -7.10
C VAL A 621 -18.73 25.53 -7.88
N ASN A 622 -18.62 26.86 -7.82
CA ASN A 622 -19.46 27.79 -8.59
C ASN A 622 -19.06 27.87 -10.07
N GLU A 623 -17.85 27.48 -10.41
CA GLU A 623 -17.39 27.40 -11.80
C GLU A 623 -17.86 26.10 -12.43
N GLN A 624 -18.72 26.20 -13.46
CA GLN A 624 -19.18 25.02 -14.22
C GLN A 624 -18.02 24.34 -14.93
N ARG A 625 -17.83 23.05 -14.65
CA ARG A 625 -16.86 22.20 -15.32
C ARG A 625 -17.53 21.05 -16.04
N THR A 626 -16.75 20.41 -16.90
CA THR A 626 -17.15 19.18 -17.60
C THR A 626 -16.11 18.09 -17.33
N PHE A 627 -16.41 16.85 -17.70
CA PHE A 627 -15.43 15.76 -17.60
C PHE A 627 -14.26 15.89 -18.59
N ASP A 628 -14.29 16.85 -19.52
CA ASP A 628 -13.11 17.23 -20.30
C ASP A 628 -12.00 17.81 -19.43
N ASP A 629 -12.36 18.41 -18.29
CA ASP A 629 -11.42 18.95 -17.29
C ASP A 629 -10.80 17.86 -16.42
N PHE A 630 -11.38 16.64 -16.38
CA PHE A 630 -10.82 15.49 -15.67
C PHE A 630 -9.64 14.90 -16.46
N LYS A 631 -8.49 15.55 -16.34
CA LYS A 631 -7.24 15.23 -17.06
C LYS A 631 -6.01 15.71 -16.28
N VAL A 632 -4.84 15.24 -16.71
CA VAL A 632 -3.56 15.73 -16.16
C VAL A 632 -3.51 17.26 -16.26
N GLY A 633 -3.09 17.93 -15.16
CA GLY A 633 -3.14 19.36 -14.99
C GLY A 633 -4.33 19.89 -14.18
N LEU A 634 -5.35 19.05 -13.90
CA LEU A 634 -6.48 19.42 -13.03
C LEU A 634 -5.97 19.82 -11.64
N SER A 635 -6.43 20.97 -11.16
CA SER A 635 -6.12 21.51 -9.84
C SER A 635 -7.41 21.77 -9.08
N ILE A 636 -7.53 21.25 -7.85
CA ILE A 636 -8.73 21.36 -7.02
C ILE A 636 -8.31 21.81 -5.61
N PRO A 637 -8.99 22.81 -5.00
CA PRO A 637 -8.72 23.23 -3.62
C PRO A 637 -9.20 22.19 -2.60
N GLY A 638 -8.97 22.43 -1.31
CA GLY A 638 -9.51 21.63 -0.21
C GLY A 638 -8.72 20.37 0.14
N MET A 639 -7.56 20.17 -0.46
CA MET A 639 -6.68 19.04 -0.11
C MET A 639 -5.96 19.30 1.21
N LEU A 640 -6.23 18.49 2.23
CA LEU A 640 -5.48 18.54 3.48
C LEU A 640 -4.07 17.96 3.27
N LYS A 641 -3.06 18.76 3.59
CA LYS A 641 -1.65 18.39 3.52
C LYS A 641 -1.01 18.50 4.89
N ALA A 642 -0.32 17.45 5.29
CA ALA A 642 0.47 17.44 6.52
C ALA A 642 1.76 18.23 6.30
N LYS A 643 1.96 19.29 7.08
CA LYS A 643 3.17 20.10 7.10
C LYS A 643 3.85 19.96 8.46
N GLN A 644 5.13 19.63 8.46
CA GLN A 644 5.94 19.67 9.68
C GLN A 644 6.25 21.13 10.03
N ILE A 645 5.89 21.52 11.24
CA ILE A 645 6.22 22.82 11.84
C ILE A 645 6.80 22.60 13.23
N LYS A 646 7.22 23.66 13.91
CA LYS A 646 7.71 23.55 15.29
C LYS A 646 6.65 22.92 16.19
N GLY A 647 7.04 21.88 16.92
CA GLY A 647 6.18 21.16 17.87
C GLY A 647 5.49 19.93 17.31
N GLY A 648 5.29 19.82 15.98
CA GLY A 648 4.64 18.64 15.39
C GLY A 648 4.14 18.83 13.95
N THR A 649 3.03 18.23 13.62
CA THR A 649 2.39 18.27 12.30
C THR A 649 1.17 19.18 12.31
N LEU A 650 1.09 20.09 11.34
CA LEU A 650 -0.11 20.88 11.05
C LEU A 650 -0.76 20.36 9.78
N LEU A 651 -2.07 20.15 9.81
CA LEU A 651 -2.88 19.90 8.62
C LEU A 651 -3.28 21.24 8.01
N CYS A 652 -2.76 21.54 6.83
CA CYS A 652 -3.07 22.75 6.08
C CYS A 652 -3.93 22.43 4.86
N LYS A 653 -4.92 23.26 4.56
CA LYS A 653 -5.61 23.18 3.27
C LYS A 653 -4.67 23.65 2.15
N GLY A 654 -4.67 22.90 1.07
CA GLY A 654 -3.89 23.18 -0.12
C GLY A 654 -4.66 22.74 -1.36
N TRP A 655 -3.95 22.61 -2.46
CA TRP A 655 -4.52 22.21 -3.75
C TRP A 655 -4.09 20.80 -4.11
N TYR A 656 -5.03 19.98 -4.55
CA TYR A 656 -4.74 18.75 -5.26
C TYR A 656 -4.26 19.11 -6.67
N GLN A 657 -3.25 18.37 -7.16
CA GLN A 657 -2.72 18.52 -8.51
C GLN A 657 -2.69 17.15 -9.18
N MET A 658 -3.45 16.98 -10.27
CA MET A 658 -3.34 15.77 -11.09
C MET A 658 -2.09 15.84 -11.95
N ARG A 659 -1.00 15.25 -11.48
CA ARG A 659 0.28 15.19 -12.21
C ARG A 659 0.34 13.99 -13.12
N ASN A 660 1.20 14.03 -14.12
CA ASN A 660 1.55 12.83 -14.87
C ASN A 660 2.25 11.85 -13.90
N ILE A 661 1.91 10.55 -13.96
CA ILE A 661 2.52 9.50 -13.12
C ILE A 661 4.06 9.47 -13.25
N ILE A 662 4.58 9.90 -14.39
CA ILE A 662 6.00 9.93 -14.72
C ILE A 662 6.75 11.07 -14.01
N GLU A 663 6.03 12.09 -13.56
CA GLU A 663 6.58 13.28 -12.87
C GLU A 663 6.46 13.20 -11.34
N ALA A 664 5.79 12.18 -10.80
CA ALA A 664 5.51 12.04 -9.36
C ALA A 664 6.62 11.23 -8.62
#